data_e0f0e2613d8ba58a6dc4404e0bf87c25
#
_entry.id   e0f0e2613d8ba58a6dc4404e0bf87c25
#
_cell.length_a   1.000
_cell.length_b   1.000
_cell.length_c   1.000
_cell.angle_alpha   90.00
_cell.angle_beta   90.00
_cell.angle_gamma   90.00
#
_symmetry.space_group_name_H-M   'P 1'
#
loop_
_entity.id
_entity.type
_entity.pdbx_description
1 polymer ?
#
loop_
_entity_poly.entity_id
_entity_poly.type
_entity_poly.pdbx_seq_one_letter_code
_entity_poly.pdbx_strand_id
1 'polypeptide(L)'
;MAPGIYTVTVSFVGLEEKEITVTAPQPDRSLTEVLMEEGEEEDEEAVVVTATRISRTIANIPTRVEVISGEELTEKGNMKPGDIRMLLNESTGIQTQQTSATSFNAGIRIQGLEGRYTQILRDGYPLYSGFSGGLSILQIAPLDLRQVEVIKGAASTLYGGGAIAGLVNLVSKTPGRDREISFLANGTSAGGLDLSGFYSQRYCKAGLTLFASRNSNRPFDPADIGLTAIPKFERYTINPRLFLYGKNTTADVGATYITEDRTGGSMNYIKNGDNGFFEKNKTDRITTQVGIAHKLTEHATLQFKNSYSRFDRVITIPTYTFDALQQSSFSEFTWNRKGEKADWIIGANVLTDDLKEQGQTPDPKRDYRYNTYGLFVQNAWSISERVVLETGLRGDYVNEFGFELLPRVSAMFRVTPNLTTRIGGGFGYKTPTIFTEEAERIQFQNLFPIDINRSRNERSVGGNWDINYRTNLGDVGFSLNHLFFYTKLNNPLVLVGAPGGKVQFQNATDYLDTKGMETNLRLTYGDFKLFVGYTLTDANTHFANTREWLPLTARHRLNNVLMYEIEDKLKLGLEAYHFSRQRLSDGTFGKPYWITGFMAEKLWEQFSVFINFENFTDTRQTKFDTIYTGTINNPVFRDIYAPVEGFVVNGGIKIRL
;
A
#
# COMPACT_ATOMS: atom_id res chain seq x y z
N MET A 1 -43.71 36.29 9.83
CA MET A 1 -43.21 36.75 8.50
C MET A 1 -44.29 37.64 7.86
N ALA A 2 -43.90 38.66 7.10
CA ALA A 2 -44.82 39.43 6.32
C ALA A 2 -45.48 38.53 5.25
N PRO A 3 -46.73 38.86 4.76
CA PRO A 3 -47.29 38.09 3.68
C PRO A 3 -46.39 38.17 2.44
N GLY A 4 -46.02 36.99 1.89
CA GLY A 4 -45.13 36.91 0.73
C GLY A 4 -44.70 35.47 0.43
N ILE A 5 -43.97 35.33 -0.67
CA ILE A 5 -43.34 34.08 -1.07
C ILE A 5 -41.88 34.13 -0.65
N TYR A 6 -41.41 33.12 0.05
CA TYR A 6 -40.06 32.99 0.58
C TYR A 6 -39.42 31.69 0.08
N THR A 7 -38.16 31.75 -0.31
CA THR A 7 -37.33 30.56 -0.53
C THR A 7 -36.59 30.25 0.79
N VAL A 8 -36.76 29.03 1.27
CA VAL A 8 -36.11 28.53 2.50
C VAL A 8 -35.19 27.40 2.07
N THR A 9 -33.88 27.57 2.35
CA THR A 9 -32.90 26.51 2.15
C THR A 9 -32.83 25.66 3.42
N VAL A 10 -33.04 24.38 3.27
CA VAL A 10 -32.90 23.39 4.34
C VAL A 10 -31.64 22.60 4.08
N SER A 11 -30.66 22.66 5.01
CA SER A 11 -29.41 21.95 4.89
C SER A 11 -29.04 21.25 6.20
N PHE A 12 -28.43 20.09 6.09
CA PHE A 12 -27.89 19.34 7.20
C PHE A 12 -26.59 18.67 6.75
N VAL A 13 -25.58 18.60 7.61
CA VAL A 13 -24.27 18.05 7.27
C VAL A 13 -24.40 16.57 6.84
N GLY A 14 -24.06 16.28 5.60
CA GLY A 14 -24.15 14.94 4.98
C GLY A 14 -25.47 14.64 4.31
N LEU A 15 -26.32 15.66 4.09
CA LEU A 15 -27.56 15.54 3.33
C LEU A 15 -27.61 16.64 2.26
N GLU A 16 -28.25 16.33 1.13
CA GLU A 16 -28.43 17.28 0.03
C GLU A 16 -29.22 18.54 0.46
N GLU A 17 -28.72 19.72 0.12
CA GLU A 17 -29.43 20.97 0.37
C GLU A 17 -30.69 21.03 -0.50
N LYS A 18 -31.80 21.40 0.12
CA LYS A 18 -33.09 21.52 -0.59
C LYS A 18 -33.64 22.90 -0.43
N GLU A 19 -33.96 23.56 -1.55
CA GLU A 19 -34.68 24.81 -1.57
C GLU A 19 -36.17 24.55 -1.72
N ILE A 20 -36.96 25.09 -0.79
CA ILE A 20 -38.42 25.03 -0.82
C ILE A 20 -39.04 26.40 -0.86
N THR A 21 -40.10 26.55 -1.64
CA THR A 21 -40.85 27.82 -1.71
C THR A 21 -41.99 27.78 -0.71
N VAL A 22 -42.01 28.72 0.21
CA VAL A 22 -43.03 28.82 1.28
C VAL A 22 -43.79 30.13 1.13
N THR A 23 -45.11 30.03 1.16
CA THR A 23 -45.99 31.24 1.12
C THR A 23 -46.42 31.58 2.56
N ALA A 24 -46.12 32.80 3.02
CA ALA A 24 -46.62 33.29 4.31
C ALA A 24 -47.86 34.19 4.13
N PRO A 25 -48.85 34.15 5.03
CA PRO A 25 -48.99 33.25 6.17
C PRO A 25 -49.37 31.83 5.74
N GLN A 26 -48.74 30.84 6.39
CA GLN A 26 -48.99 29.43 6.13
C GLN A 26 -50.07 28.92 7.13
N PRO A 27 -51.05 28.14 6.68
CA PRO A 27 -52.10 27.60 7.56
C PRO A 27 -51.52 26.57 8.54
N ASP A 28 -50.45 25.90 8.19
CA ASP A 28 -49.78 24.91 9.03
C ASP A 28 -48.53 25.52 9.65
N ARG A 29 -48.34 25.35 10.96
CA ARG A 29 -47.20 25.89 11.70
C ARG A 29 -45.96 25.01 11.64
N SER A 30 -46.02 23.82 11.04
CA SER A 30 -44.91 22.88 10.86
C SER A 30 -44.63 22.69 9.38
N LEU A 31 -43.36 22.78 9.02
CA LEU A 31 -42.78 22.33 7.75
C LEU A 31 -42.05 21.01 8.02
N THR A 32 -42.46 19.97 7.31
CA THR A 32 -41.74 18.71 7.32
C THR A 32 -41.15 18.51 5.94
N GLU A 33 -39.82 18.47 5.85
CA GLU A 33 -39.09 18.17 4.64
C GLU A 33 -38.14 17.01 4.92
N VAL A 34 -38.06 16.09 4.01
CA VAL A 34 -37.12 14.97 4.07
C VAL A 34 -35.91 15.35 3.22
N LEU A 35 -34.77 15.54 3.86
CA LEU A 35 -33.50 15.65 3.18
C LEU A 35 -33.05 14.23 2.83
N MET A 36 -32.69 14.02 1.57
CA MET A 36 -32.09 12.77 1.12
C MET A 36 -30.60 12.83 1.40
N GLU A 37 -29.98 11.70 1.71
CA GLU A 37 -28.53 11.60 1.67
C GLU A 37 -28.09 12.02 0.26
N GLU A 38 -27.06 12.89 0.18
CA GLU A 38 -26.38 13.13 -1.08
C GLU A 38 -26.09 11.75 -1.66
N GLY A 39 -26.67 11.46 -2.83
CA GLY A 39 -26.36 10.23 -3.54
C GLY A 39 -24.86 10.15 -3.64
N GLU A 40 -24.26 9.03 -3.25
CA GLU A 40 -22.82 8.81 -3.29
C GLU A 40 -22.32 8.86 -4.75
N GLU A 41 -22.41 10.00 -5.42
CA GLU A 41 -21.31 10.41 -6.27
C GLU A 41 -20.18 10.68 -5.29
N GLU A 42 -19.25 9.72 -5.14
CA GLU A 42 -17.99 9.97 -4.45
C GLU A 42 -17.33 11.17 -5.13
N ASP A 43 -17.67 12.35 -4.64
CA ASP A 43 -16.98 13.57 -5.02
C ASP A 43 -15.54 13.33 -4.54
N GLU A 44 -14.60 13.01 -5.46
CA GLU A 44 -13.19 12.85 -5.10
C GLU A 44 -12.69 14.07 -4.30
N GLU A 45 -13.39 15.21 -4.38
CA GLU A 45 -13.13 16.39 -3.58
C GLU A 45 -13.50 16.23 -2.10
N ALA A 46 -14.44 15.34 -1.76
CA ALA A 46 -14.88 15.09 -0.38
C ALA A 46 -14.01 14.06 0.37
N VAL A 47 -13.16 13.30 -0.33
CA VAL A 47 -12.33 12.27 0.29
C VAL A 47 -11.34 12.88 1.27
N VAL A 48 -11.44 12.49 2.54
CA VAL A 48 -10.56 12.93 3.62
C VAL A 48 -9.34 12.04 3.69
N VAL A 49 -8.17 12.64 3.49
CA VAL A 49 -6.87 11.97 3.57
C VAL A 49 -6.31 12.08 4.99
N THR A 50 -5.75 10.98 5.48
CA THR A 50 -5.14 10.88 6.81
C THR A 50 -3.62 10.65 6.77
N ALA A 51 -3.07 10.20 5.64
CA ALA A 51 -1.65 9.92 5.47
C ALA A 51 -0.74 11.15 5.60
N THR A 52 -1.26 12.36 5.47
CA THR A 52 -0.50 13.59 5.68
C THR A 52 -0.50 14.07 7.14
N ARG A 53 -1.08 13.29 8.07
CA ARG A 53 -1.32 13.61 9.49
C ARG A 53 -2.30 14.75 9.75
N ILE A 54 -2.41 15.72 8.84
CA ILE A 54 -3.45 16.75 8.85
C ILE A 54 -4.61 16.19 8.03
N SER A 55 -5.71 15.84 8.69
CA SER A 55 -6.92 15.38 8.00
C SER A 55 -7.54 16.53 7.22
N ARG A 56 -7.41 16.51 5.92
CA ARG A 56 -8.00 17.48 4.96
C ARG A 56 -8.57 16.72 3.77
N THR A 57 -9.48 17.33 3.06
CA THR A 57 -9.94 16.82 1.78
C THR A 57 -8.80 16.84 0.76
N ILE A 58 -8.77 15.90 -0.16
CA ILE A 58 -7.71 15.76 -1.17
C ILE A 58 -7.49 17.03 -1.99
N ALA A 59 -8.57 17.79 -2.22
CA ALA A 59 -8.53 19.09 -2.92
C ALA A 59 -7.72 20.17 -2.18
N ASN A 60 -7.52 20.02 -0.87
CA ASN A 60 -6.90 21.01 0.00
C ASN A 60 -5.50 20.62 0.52
N ILE A 61 -4.92 19.55 0.00
CA ILE A 61 -3.62 19.04 0.44
C ILE A 61 -2.52 19.43 -0.55
N PRO A 62 -1.45 20.14 -0.10
CA PRO A 62 -0.28 20.46 -0.94
C PRO A 62 0.55 19.22 -1.32
N THR A 63 0.54 18.19 -0.49
CA THR A 63 1.15 16.90 -0.81
C THR A 63 0.26 16.14 -1.77
N ARG A 64 0.84 15.65 -2.89
CA ARG A 64 0.11 14.75 -3.78
C ARG A 64 -0.16 13.42 -3.08
N VAL A 65 -1.43 13.09 -2.94
CA VAL A 65 -1.90 11.79 -2.43
C VAL A 65 -2.80 11.17 -3.49
N GLU A 66 -2.60 9.90 -3.76
CA GLU A 66 -3.49 9.07 -4.54
C GLU A 66 -4.35 8.27 -3.58
N VAL A 67 -5.65 8.27 -3.77
CA VAL A 67 -6.60 7.56 -2.90
C VAL A 67 -7.39 6.58 -3.75
N ILE A 68 -7.42 5.33 -3.28
CA ILE A 68 -8.28 4.27 -3.81
C ILE A 68 -9.34 4.03 -2.74
N SER A 69 -10.58 4.35 -3.01
CA SER A 69 -11.69 4.28 -2.04
C SER A 69 -12.96 3.73 -2.67
N GLY A 70 -14.00 3.54 -1.87
CA GLY A 70 -15.35 3.22 -2.26
C GLY A 70 -15.49 2.11 -3.29
N GLU A 71 -16.03 2.46 -4.41
CA GLU A 71 -16.32 1.57 -5.52
C GLU A 71 -15.05 0.97 -6.13
N GLU A 72 -14.05 1.79 -6.42
CA GLU A 72 -12.75 1.38 -6.96
C GLU A 72 -12.06 0.36 -6.06
N LEU A 73 -12.06 0.58 -4.74
CA LEU A 73 -11.52 -0.36 -3.77
C LEU A 73 -12.27 -1.69 -3.77
N THR A 74 -13.60 -1.63 -3.90
CA THR A 74 -14.46 -2.81 -3.94
C THR A 74 -14.20 -3.66 -5.19
N GLU A 75 -14.12 -3.03 -6.36
CA GLU A 75 -13.86 -3.69 -7.65
C GLU A 75 -12.49 -4.37 -7.67
N LYS A 76 -11.44 -3.61 -7.38
CA LYS A 76 -10.07 -4.12 -7.31
C LYS A 76 -9.90 -5.19 -6.23
N GLY A 77 -10.63 -5.06 -5.11
CA GLY A 77 -10.67 -6.06 -4.05
C GLY A 77 -11.30 -7.39 -4.47
N ASN A 78 -12.25 -7.39 -5.40
CA ASN A 78 -12.86 -8.61 -5.93
C ASN A 78 -11.92 -9.37 -6.89
N MET A 79 -10.98 -8.70 -7.54
CA MET A 79 -10.03 -9.34 -8.44
C MET A 79 -9.09 -10.30 -7.70
N LYS A 80 -8.57 -9.91 -6.54
CA LYS A 80 -7.75 -10.75 -5.67
C LYS A 80 -8.13 -10.59 -4.20
N PRO A 81 -9.22 -11.22 -3.75
CA PRO A 81 -9.77 -11.00 -2.41
C PRO A 81 -8.86 -11.44 -1.28
N GLY A 82 -7.88 -12.29 -1.57
CA GLY A 82 -6.93 -12.80 -0.58
C GLY A 82 -5.81 -11.82 -0.20
N ASP A 83 -5.47 -10.84 -1.06
CA ASP A 83 -4.37 -9.90 -0.82
C ASP A 83 -4.53 -8.58 -1.60
N ILE A 84 -3.71 -7.56 -1.23
CA ILE A 84 -3.78 -6.21 -1.84
C ILE A 84 -2.83 -6.01 -3.04
N ARG A 85 -2.16 -7.05 -3.56
CA ARG A 85 -1.18 -6.89 -4.66
C ARG A 85 -1.78 -6.28 -5.91
N MET A 86 -2.93 -6.82 -6.37
CA MET A 86 -3.58 -6.30 -7.58
C MET A 86 -4.01 -4.86 -7.40
N LEU A 87 -4.63 -4.54 -6.27
CA LEU A 87 -5.05 -3.19 -5.93
C LEU A 87 -3.90 -2.16 -6.04
N LEU A 88 -2.72 -2.52 -5.58
CA LEU A 88 -1.54 -1.66 -5.67
C LEU A 88 -0.90 -1.68 -7.08
N ASN A 89 -0.88 -2.84 -7.75
CA ASN A 89 -0.24 -2.98 -9.06
C ASN A 89 -0.94 -2.20 -10.18
N GLU A 90 -2.22 -1.92 -10.03
CA GLU A 90 -3.00 -1.10 -10.97
C GLU A 90 -2.70 0.38 -10.83
N SER A 91 -2.23 0.84 -9.68
CA SER A 91 -1.83 2.23 -9.49
C SER A 91 -0.62 2.58 -10.36
N THR A 92 -0.73 3.68 -11.10
CA THR A 92 0.34 4.17 -11.98
C THR A 92 1.61 4.46 -11.15
N GLY A 93 2.77 4.02 -11.62
CA GLY A 93 4.06 4.20 -10.91
C GLY A 93 4.33 3.22 -9.77
N ILE A 94 3.40 2.29 -9.47
CA ILE A 94 3.59 1.21 -8.50
C ILE A 94 3.70 -0.12 -9.26
N GLN A 95 4.70 -0.92 -8.91
CA GLN A 95 4.90 -2.26 -9.44
C GLN A 95 5.00 -3.26 -8.30
N THR A 96 4.26 -4.36 -8.36
CA THR A 96 4.48 -5.51 -7.50
C THR A 96 5.60 -6.37 -8.09
N GLN A 97 6.60 -6.68 -7.27
CA GLN A 97 7.77 -7.45 -7.67
C GLN A 97 7.81 -8.78 -6.92
N GLN A 98 7.72 -9.89 -7.66
CA GLN A 98 7.93 -11.22 -7.06
C GLN A 98 9.41 -11.42 -6.73
N THR A 99 9.71 -11.84 -5.50
CA THR A 99 11.08 -12.01 -4.97
C THR A 99 11.50 -13.47 -4.87
N SER A 100 10.55 -14.42 -4.89
CA SER A 100 10.82 -15.86 -4.91
C SER A 100 10.10 -16.53 -6.07
N ALA A 101 10.81 -17.39 -6.79
CA ALA A 101 10.26 -18.14 -7.92
C ALA A 101 9.23 -19.20 -7.51
N THR A 102 9.30 -19.70 -6.28
CA THR A 102 8.52 -20.85 -5.81
C THR A 102 7.58 -20.57 -4.65
N SER A 103 7.91 -19.62 -3.77
CA SER A 103 7.09 -19.27 -2.60
C SER A 103 6.17 -18.07 -2.84
N PHE A 104 6.25 -17.42 -4.00
CA PHE A 104 5.40 -16.33 -4.42
C PHE A 104 5.50 -15.07 -3.54
N ASN A 105 6.60 -14.94 -2.78
CA ASN A 105 6.87 -13.73 -2.01
C ASN A 105 6.95 -12.52 -2.94
N ALA A 106 6.40 -11.39 -2.52
CA ALA A 106 6.37 -10.19 -3.33
C ALA A 106 6.51 -8.92 -2.48
N GLY A 107 7.21 -7.94 -3.05
CA GLY A 107 7.30 -6.58 -2.56
C GLY A 107 6.61 -5.59 -3.50
N ILE A 108 6.57 -4.32 -3.10
CA ILE A 108 6.11 -3.23 -3.97
C ILE A 108 7.30 -2.33 -4.32
N ARG A 109 7.34 -1.85 -5.55
CA ARG A 109 8.28 -0.83 -6.01
C ARG A 109 7.51 0.42 -6.38
N ILE A 110 7.92 1.56 -5.85
CA ILE A 110 7.36 2.86 -6.20
C ILE A 110 8.44 3.65 -6.96
N GLN A 111 8.09 4.11 -8.16
CA GLN A 111 9.01 4.89 -9.01
C GLN A 111 10.35 4.18 -9.26
N GLY A 112 10.33 2.85 -9.35
CA GLY A 112 11.50 1.99 -9.58
C GLY A 112 12.31 1.63 -8.34
N LEU A 113 12.08 2.25 -7.19
CA LEU A 113 12.78 1.93 -5.94
C LEU A 113 12.18 0.69 -5.27
N GLU A 114 13.05 -0.14 -4.68
CA GLU A 114 12.68 -1.37 -3.98
C GLU A 114 11.72 -1.16 -2.82
N GLY A 115 10.96 -2.20 -2.48
CA GLY A 115 9.95 -2.19 -1.43
C GLY A 115 10.47 -1.78 -0.05
N ARG A 116 11.73 -2.02 0.25
CA ARG A 116 12.36 -1.60 1.52
C ARG A 116 12.41 -0.08 1.71
N TYR A 117 12.26 0.70 0.64
CA TYR A 117 12.19 2.16 0.65
C TYR A 117 10.76 2.70 0.72
N THR A 118 9.77 1.83 0.78
CA THR A 118 8.36 2.18 0.95
C THR A 118 7.88 1.79 2.34
N GLN A 119 7.24 2.71 3.03
CA GLN A 119 6.64 2.44 4.32
C GLN A 119 5.17 2.04 4.16
N ILE A 120 4.79 0.91 4.76
CA ILE A 120 3.39 0.46 4.81
C ILE A 120 2.84 0.79 6.19
N LEU A 121 1.70 1.47 6.21
CA LEU A 121 0.99 1.86 7.43
C LEU A 121 -0.41 1.25 7.42
N ARG A 122 -0.98 1.06 8.60
CA ARG A 122 -2.41 0.85 8.79
C ARG A 122 -2.92 1.84 9.82
N ASP A 123 -3.88 2.68 9.44
CA ASP A 123 -4.42 3.76 10.26
C ASP A 123 -3.34 4.71 10.83
N GLY A 124 -2.24 4.87 10.07
CA GLY A 124 -1.07 5.66 10.46
C GLY A 124 -0.13 4.97 11.45
N TYR A 125 -0.31 3.68 11.76
CA TYR A 125 0.65 2.85 12.49
C TYR A 125 1.59 2.15 11.51
N PRO A 126 2.92 2.12 11.75
CA PRO A 126 3.82 1.28 10.96
C PRO A 126 3.40 -0.18 11.04
N LEU A 127 3.25 -0.83 9.88
CA LEU A 127 2.70 -2.18 9.82
C LEU A 127 3.78 -3.24 9.61
N TYR A 128 4.56 -3.10 8.55
CA TYR A 128 5.57 -4.08 8.19
C TYR A 128 6.87 -3.40 7.79
N SER A 129 7.97 -3.82 8.42
CA SER A 129 9.32 -3.37 8.05
C SER A 129 10.34 -4.50 8.32
N GLY A 130 11.51 -4.41 7.73
CA GLY A 130 12.56 -5.40 7.94
C GLY A 130 12.11 -6.82 7.57
N PHE A 131 12.32 -7.77 8.46
CA PHE A 131 12.01 -9.19 8.25
C PHE A 131 10.53 -9.45 7.94
N SER A 132 9.66 -8.71 8.57
CA SER A 132 8.22 -8.82 8.35
C SER A 132 7.75 -8.30 6.99
N GLY A 133 8.60 -7.54 6.28
CA GLY A 133 8.28 -6.92 4.99
C GLY A 133 8.16 -7.90 3.83
N GLY A 134 8.88 -9.01 3.83
CA GLY A 134 8.93 -9.96 2.70
C GLY A 134 7.60 -10.64 2.34
N LEU A 135 6.66 -10.73 3.28
CA LEU A 135 5.31 -11.28 3.06
C LEU A 135 4.19 -10.23 3.21
N SER A 136 4.54 -8.96 3.41
CA SER A 136 3.63 -7.91 3.88
C SER A 136 2.33 -7.77 3.09
N ILE A 137 2.44 -7.49 1.80
CA ILE A 137 1.27 -7.21 0.94
C ILE A 137 0.42 -8.46 0.66
N LEU A 138 1.01 -9.64 0.80
CA LEU A 138 0.32 -10.93 0.64
C LEU A 138 -0.60 -11.26 1.81
N GLN A 139 -0.32 -10.71 3.00
CA GLN A 139 -1.02 -11.03 4.24
C GLN A 139 -2.14 -10.04 4.60
N ILE A 140 -2.48 -9.11 3.70
CA ILE A 140 -3.50 -8.10 3.89
C ILE A 140 -4.64 -8.35 2.92
N ALA A 141 -5.82 -8.70 3.45
CA ALA A 141 -7.05 -8.78 2.67
C ALA A 141 -7.76 -7.41 2.65
N PRO A 142 -8.44 -7.02 1.53
CA PRO A 142 -9.00 -5.67 1.40
C PRO A 142 -10.37 -5.46 2.05
N LEU A 143 -11.10 -6.50 2.48
CA LEU A 143 -12.51 -6.41 2.88
C LEU A 143 -12.80 -5.47 4.07
N ASP A 144 -11.86 -5.31 4.99
CA ASP A 144 -11.97 -4.41 6.16
C ASP A 144 -11.35 -3.03 5.92
N LEU A 145 -10.92 -2.72 4.69
CA LEU A 145 -10.41 -1.41 4.31
C LEU A 145 -11.53 -0.49 3.84
N ARG A 146 -11.44 0.78 4.20
CA ARG A 146 -12.27 1.86 3.70
C ARG A 146 -11.61 2.56 2.51
N GLN A 147 -10.29 2.79 2.60
CA GLN A 147 -9.50 3.41 1.54
C GLN A 147 -8.03 3.04 1.65
N VAL A 148 -7.30 3.19 0.55
CA VAL A 148 -5.85 3.08 0.49
C VAL A 148 -5.30 4.41 0.01
N GLU A 149 -4.40 5.00 0.78
CA GLU A 149 -3.76 6.28 0.50
C GLU A 149 -2.31 6.04 0.12
N VAL A 150 -1.86 6.58 -1.00
CA VAL A 150 -0.49 6.44 -1.48
C VAL A 150 0.15 7.81 -1.63
N ILE A 151 1.25 8.05 -0.94
CA ILE A 151 2.14 9.20 -1.15
C ILE A 151 3.39 8.69 -1.85
N LYS A 152 3.70 9.24 -3.02
CA LYS A 152 4.90 8.89 -3.81
C LYS A 152 5.97 9.95 -3.63
N GLY A 153 7.22 9.50 -3.50
CA GLY A 153 8.38 10.36 -3.21
C GLY A 153 8.63 10.58 -1.73
N ALA A 154 9.50 11.54 -1.38
CA ALA A 154 10.01 11.75 -0.02
C ALA A 154 8.90 12.05 0.99
N ALA A 155 8.56 11.08 1.83
CA ALA A 155 7.56 11.18 2.89
C ALA A 155 8.14 10.94 4.30
N SER A 156 9.47 10.83 4.43
CA SER A 156 10.13 10.51 5.71
C SER A 156 9.91 11.54 6.81
N THR A 157 9.73 12.81 6.48
CA THR A 157 9.39 13.86 7.46
C THR A 157 8.08 13.55 8.18
N LEU A 158 7.14 12.88 7.51
CA LEU A 158 5.85 12.51 8.11
C LEU A 158 6.00 11.34 9.09
N TYR A 159 6.73 10.28 8.69
CA TYR A 159 6.70 9.01 9.41
C TYR A 159 8.07 8.46 9.79
N GLY A 160 9.17 9.18 9.51
CA GLY A 160 10.53 8.76 9.83
C GLY A 160 11.18 7.93 8.75
N GLY A 161 12.20 7.16 9.14
CA GLY A 161 13.00 6.37 8.22
C GLY A 161 12.20 5.33 7.44
N GLY A 162 12.60 5.09 6.17
CA GLY A 162 12.00 4.08 5.31
C GLY A 162 10.97 4.58 4.31
N ALA A 163 10.48 5.81 4.42
CA ALA A 163 9.55 6.42 3.46
C ALA A 163 10.28 7.26 2.40
N ILE A 164 11.28 6.68 1.74
CA ILE A 164 12.09 7.32 0.68
C ILE A 164 11.34 7.32 -0.64
N ALA A 165 10.85 6.16 -1.07
CA ALA A 165 10.04 6.01 -2.29
C ALA A 165 8.61 6.48 -2.09
N GLY A 166 8.15 6.46 -0.85
CA GLY A 166 6.82 6.87 -0.47
C GLY A 166 6.24 6.06 0.68
N LEU A 167 4.95 6.19 0.88
CA LEU A 167 4.20 5.40 1.84
C LEU A 167 2.85 4.94 1.28
N VAL A 168 2.38 3.82 1.80
CA VAL A 168 1.04 3.29 1.58
C VAL A 168 0.34 3.20 2.92
N ASN A 169 -0.75 3.95 3.11
CA ASN A 169 -1.56 3.91 4.32
C ASN A 169 -2.88 3.21 4.06
N LEU A 170 -3.10 2.10 4.72
CA LEU A 170 -4.31 1.30 4.66
C LEU A 170 -5.27 1.81 5.73
N VAL A 171 -6.34 2.46 5.33
CA VAL A 171 -7.32 3.02 6.25
C VAL A 171 -8.43 2.00 6.48
N SER A 172 -8.58 1.56 7.71
CA SER A 172 -9.59 0.57 8.10
C SER A 172 -10.98 1.17 8.21
N LYS A 173 -12.02 0.36 7.99
CA LYS A 173 -13.41 0.72 8.31
C LYS A 173 -13.58 0.97 9.80
N THR A 174 -14.41 1.92 10.16
CA THR A 174 -14.79 2.26 11.53
C THR A 174 -16.29 2.02 11.74
N PRO A 175 -16.75 1.70 12.96
CA PRO A 175 -18.14 1.36 13.17
C PRO A 175 -19.07 2.56 13.01
N GLY A 176 -20.03 2.44 12.07
CA GLY A 176 -21.18 3.33 11.89
C GLY A 176 -22.32 3.01 12.85
N ARG A 177 -23.41 3.80 12.79
CA ARG A 177 -24.64 3.53 13.56
C ARG A 177 -25.35 2.29 13.03
N ASP A 178 -25.35 2.13 11.73
CA ASP A 178 -25.94 0.99 11.05
C ASP A 178 -25.02 -0.22 11.16
N ARG A 179 -25.62 -1.39 11.24
CA ARG A 179 -24.89 -2.64 11.30
C ARG A 179 -24.41 -3.00 9.89
N GLU A 180 -23.13 -3.24 9.75
CA GLU A 180 -22.54 -3.80 8.52
C GLU A 180 -22.10 -5.24 8.79
N ILE A 181 -22.61 -6.18 7.99
CA ILE A 181 -22.11 -7.57 7.92
C ILE A 181 -21.79 -7.87 6.47
N SER A 182 -20.56 -8.24 6.20
CA SER A 182 -20.11 -8.60 4.86
C SER A 182 -19.43 -9.98 4.88
N PHE A 183 -19.77 -10.83 3.92
CA PHE A 183 -19.13 -12.09 3.66
C PHE A 183 -18.65 -12.14 2.22
N LEU A 184 -17.46 -12.70 2.02
CA LEU A 184 -16.90 -12.94 0.70
C LEU A 184 -16.39 -14.38 0.62
N ALA A 185 -16.79 -15.09 -0.44
CA ALA A 185 -16.26 -16.39 -0.82
C ALA A 185 -15.81 -16.34 -2.27
N ASN A 186 -14.54 -16.73 -2.51
CA ASN A 186 -13.92 -16.72 -3.83
C ASN A 186 -13.16 -18.02 -4.06
N GLY A 187 -13.27 -18.58 -5.25
CA GLY A 187 -12.51 -19.75 -5.70
C GLY A 187 -11.73 -19.45 -6.98
N THR A 188 -10.56 -20.09 -7.16
CA THR A 188 -9.74 -19.91 -8.36
C THR A 188 -9.49 -21.21 -9.11
N SER A 189 -9.32 -21.13 -10.43
CA SER A 189 -8.91 -22.28 -11.26
C SER A 189 -7.54 -22.85 -10.88
N ALA A 190 -6.71 -22.05 -10.21
CA ALA A 190 -5.43 -22.46 -9.66
C ALA A 190 -5.55 -23.26 -8.32
N GLY A 191 -6.79 -23.56 -7.87
CA GLY A 191 -7.04 -24.29 -6.63
C GLY A 191 -7.00 -23.42 -5.38
N GLY A 192 -7.18 -22.11 -5.52
CA GLY A 192 -7.32 -21.16 -4.42
C GLY A 192 -8.73 -21.11 -3.85
N LEU A 193 -8.83 -20.81 -2.55
CA LEU A 193 -10.09 -20.55 -1.84
C LEU A 193 -9.87 -19.44 -0.82
N ASP A 194 -10.64 -18.36 -0.96
CA ASP A 194 -10.67 -17.22 -0.05
C ASP A 194 -12.04 -17.11 0.61
N LEU A 195 -12.07 -17.13 1.92
CA LEU A 195 -13.26 -16.91 2.74
C LEU A 195 -12.98 -15.76 3.69
N SER A 196 -13.81 -14.71 3.66
CA SER A 196 -13.64 -13.54 4.52
C SER A 196 -14.98 -13.09 5.08
N GLY A 197 -14.95 -12.60 6.31
CA GLY A 197 -16.11 -12.00 6.97
C GLY A 197 -15.73 -10.72 7.69
N PHE A 198 -16.62 -9.74 7.64
CA PHE A 198 -16.49 -8.46 8.35
C PHE A 198 -17.79 -8.12 9.05
N TYR A 199 -17.66 -7.67 10.29
CA TYR A 199 -18.75 -7.14 11.11
C TYR A 199 -18.36 -5.77 11.66
N SER A 200 -19.30 -4.82 11.63
CA SER A 200 -19.11 -3.49 12.17
C SER A 200 -20.44 -2.95 12.72
N GLN A 201 -20.41 -2.42 13.94
CA GLN A 201 -21.54 -1.71 14.54
C GLN A 201 -21.13 -0.78 15.67
N ARG A 202 -21.79 0.36 15.81
CA ARG A 202 -21.64 1.29 16.93
C ARG A 202 -22.88 1.22 17.83
N TYR A 203 -22.62 1.02 19.12
CA TYR A 203 -23.61 1.03 20.20
C TYR A 203 -23.38 2.25 21.09
N CYS A 204 -24.16 3.32 20.94
CA CYS A 204 -24.05 4.54 21.75
C CYS A 204 -22.59 5.02 21.95
N LYS A 205 -21.95 4.59 23.05
CA LYS A 205 -20.60 4.98 23.47
C LYS A 205 -19.52 3.96 23.12
N ALA A 206 -19.86 2.83 22.55
CA ALA A 206 -18.92 1.80 22.13
C ALA A 206 -19.20 1.37 20.70
N GLY A 207 -18.19 0.90 20.00
CA GLY A 207 -18.30 0.30 18.68
C GLY A 207 -17.37 -0.89 18.56
N LEU A 208 -17.69 -1.80 17.68
CA LEU A 208 -16.91 -3.01 17.41
C LEU A 208 -16.74 -3.19 15.92
N THR A 209 -15.53 -3.52 15.49
CA THR A 209 -15.29 -4.16 14.20
C THR A 209 -14.62 -5.50 14.41
N LEU A 210 -14.98 -6.48 13.61
CA LEU A 210 -14.36 -7.81 13.59
C LEU A 210 -14.16 -8.23 12.13
N PHE A 211 -12.92 -8.45 11.76
CA PHE A 211 -12.55 -9.07 10.49
C PHE A 211 -11.98 -10.46 10.76
N ALA A 212 -12.36 -11.44 9.94
CA ALA A 212 -11.76 -12.77 9.94
C ALA A 212 -11.66 -13.30 8.51
N SER A 213 -10.56 -14.00 8.20
CA SER A 213 -10.41 -14.65 6.90
C SER A 213 -9.64 -15.96 6.98
N ARG A 214 -9.95 -16.85 6.04
CA ARG A 214 -9.15 -18.04 5.68
C ARG A 214 -8.82 -17.96 4.20
N ASN A 215 -7.54 -17.98 3.87
CA ASN A 215 -7.05 -17.99 2.50
C ASN A 215 -6.17 -19.23 2.29
N SER A 216 -6.38 -19.95 1.19
CA SER A 216 -5.62 -21.17 0.90
C SER A 216 -5.44 -21.37 -0.59
N ASN A 217 -4.38 -22.08 -0.98
CA ASN A 217 -4.17 -22.52 -2.36
C ASN A 217 -3.58 -23.91 -2.41
N ARG A 218 -3.94 -24.69 -3.42
CA ARG A 218 -3.24 -25.94 -3.77
C ARG A 218 -1.99 -25.59 -4.58
N PRO A 219 -0.95 -26.47 -4.62
CA PRO A 219 0.22 -26.20 -5.45
C PRO A 219 -0.19 -26.15 -6.93
N PHE A 220 0.22 -25.11 -7.65
CA PHE A 220 -0.13 -24.87 -9.04
C PHE A 220 1.11 -24.67 -9.90
N ASP A 221 1.23 -25.48 -10.98
CA ASP A 221 2.30 -25.42 -11.97
C ASP A 221 1.69 -25.37 -13.37
N PRO A 222 1.37 -24.17 -13.91
CA PRO A 222 0.75 -24.02 -15.23
C PRO A 222 1.74 -24.21 -16.38
N ALA A 223 3.03 -24.23 -16.08
CA ALA A 223 4.09 -24.36 -17.08
C ALA A 223 4.53 -25.81 -17.28
N ASP A 224 4.08 -26.74 -16.43
CA ASP A 224 4.47 -28.15 -16.41
C ASP A 224 6.00 -28.35 -16.33
N ILE A 225 6.67 -27.48 -15.56
CA ILE A 225 8.12 -27.53 -15.34
C ILE A 225 8.49 -28.27 -14.05
N GLY A 226 7.50 -28.78 -13.32
CA GLY A 226 7.67 -29.51 -12.07
C GLY A 226 7.92 -28.62 -10.84
N LEU A 227 7.84 -27.29 -10.97
CA LEU A 227 7.96 -26.31 -9.88
C LEU A 227 6.68 -25.49 -9.74
N THR A 228 6.32 -25.17 -8.51
CA THR A 228 5.15 -24.33 -8.22
C THR A 228 5.33 -22.89 -8.73
N ALA A 229 4.38 -22.40 -9.52
CA ALA A 229 4.18 -20.98 -9.76
C ALA A 229 3.41 -20.32 -8.60
N ILE A 230 2.35 -21.02 -8.09
CA ILE A 230 1.66 -20.64 -6.86
C ILE A 230 1.88 -21.77 -5.84
N PRO A 231 2.43 -21.48 -4.64
CA PRO A 231 2.70 -22.48 -3.62
C PRO A 231 1.42 -23.05 -3.01
N LYS A 232 1.53 -24.21 -2.36
CA LYS A 232 0.55 -24.64 -1.38
C LYS A 232 0.63 -23.71 -0.17
N PHE A 233 -0.48 -23.10 0.25
CA PHE A 233 -0.50 -22.34 1.51
C PHE A 233 -1.87 -22.40 2.18
N GLU A 234 -1.85 -22.12 3.47
CA GLU A 234 -3.02 -21.89 4.29
C GLU A 234 -2.73 -20.76 5.27
N ARG A 235 -3.61 -19.76 5.31
CA ARG A 235 -3.50 -18.57 6.15
C ARG A 235 -4.81 -18.28 6.83
N TYR A 236 -4.73 -17.93 8.11
CA TYR A 236 -5.83 -17.44 8.92
C TYR A 236 -5.50 -16.04 9.44
N THR A 237 -6.49 -15.15 9.39
CA THR A 237 -6.39 -13.79 9.93
C THR A 237 -7.59 -13.50 10.79
N ILE A 238 -7.38 -12.87 11.94
CA ILE A 238 -8.45 -12.31 12.78
C ILE A 238 -8.03 -10.92 13.28
N ASN A 239 -8.95 -9.95 13.21
CA ASN A 239 -8.69 -8.57 13.57
C ASN A 239 -9.92 -7.96 14.30
N PRO A 240 -10.09 -8.20 15.60
CA PRO A 240 -11.05 -7.49 16.43
C PRO A 240 -10.56 -6.10 16.83
N ARG A 241 -11.46 -5.09 16.81
CA ARG A 241 -11.20 -3.74 17.30
C ARG A 241 -12.39 -3.21 18.08
N LEU A 242 -12.13 -2.63 19.25
CA LEU A 242 -13.09 -1.95 20.09
C LEU A 242 -12.88 -0.43 20.02
N PHE A 243 -13.95 0.31 19.84
CA PHE A 243 -13.98 1.77 19.80
C PHE A 243 -14.79 2.31 20.97
N LEU A 244 -14.29 3.34 21.62
CA LEU A 244 -14.94 4.01 22.73
C LEU A 244 -15.14 5.49 22.42
N TYR A 245 -16.34 5.99 22.63
CA TYR A 245 -16.75 7.36 22.29
C TYR A 245 -17.21 8.10 23.53
N GLY A 246 -16.37 8.98 24.06
CA GLY A 246 -16.71 9.92 25.12
C GLY A 246 -17.06 11.31 24.54
N LYS A 247 -17.39 12.25 25.41
CA LYS A 247 -17.73 13.62 24.99
C LYS A 247 -16.55 14.33 24.29
N ASN A 248 -15.36 14.24 24.88
CA ASN A 248 -14.15 14.90 24.38
C ASN A 248 -13.03 13.88 24.04
N THR A 249 -13.24 12.62 24.32
CA THR A 249 -12.21 11.58 24.16
C THR A 249 -12.77 10.44 23.34
N THR A 250 -12.03 10.05 22.30
CA THR A 250 -12.25 8.80 21.59
C THR A 250 -11.04 7.90 21.80
N ALA A 251 -11.28 6.60 21.90
CA ALA A 251 -10.20 5.63 22.00
C ALA A 251 -10.55 4.40 21.16
N ASP A 252 -9.52 3.75 20.65
CA ASP A 252 -9.63 2.44 20.00
C ASP A 252 -8.54 1.50 20.50
N VAL A 253 -8.90 0.23 20.61
CA VAL A 253 -7.99 -0.87 20.96
C VAL A 253 -8.25 -2.02 20.00
N GLY A 254 -7.21 -2.52 19.40
CA GLY A 254 -7.30 -3.63 18.46
C GLY A 254 -6.15 -4.62 18.59
N ALA A 255 -6.38 -5.82 18.06
CA ALA A 255 -5.36 -6.83 17.91
C ALA A 255 -5.55 -7.54 16.58
N THR A 256 -4.45 -7.81 15.87
CA THR A 256 -4.47 -8.62 14.65
C THR A 256 -3.61 -9.86 14.91
N TYR A 257 -4.15 -11.03 14.62
CA TYR A 257 -3.40 -12.29 14.58
C TYR A 257 -3.43 -12.86 13.17
N ILE A 258 -2.25 -13.25 12.67
CA ILE A 258 -2.08 -13.88 11.35
C ILE A 258 -1.18 -15.08 11.54
N THR A 259 -1.61 -16.25 11.06
CA THR A 259 -0.77 -17.42 10.94
C THR A 259 -0.81 -17.94 9.50
N GLU A 260 0.33 -18.36 8.99
CA GLU A 260 0.45 -18.88 7.63
C GLU A 260 1.49 -19.98 7.53
N ASP A 261 1.14 -21.08 6.86
CA ASP A 261 2.04 -22.15 6.43
C ASP A 261 2.03 -22.20 4.90
N ARG A 262 3.22 -22.04 4.31
CA ARG A 262 3.41 -21.95 2.86
C ARG A 262 4.54 -22.85 2.43
N THR A 263 4.30 -23.67 1.40
CA THR A 263 5.31 -24.57 0.81
C THR A 263 5.28 -24.48 -0.70
N GLY A 264 6.38 -23.99 -1.27
CA GLY A 264 6.65 -23.98 -2.71
C GLY A 264 7.81 -24.89 -3.09
N GLY A 265 8.06 -25.04 -4.39
CA GLY A 265 9.14 -25.85 -4.92
C GLY A 265 8.68 -27.01 -5.79
N SER A 266 9.36 -28.15 -5.71
CA SER A 266 9.07 -29.32 -6.53
C SER A 266 7.66 -29.85 -6.29
N MET A 267 6.90 -30.03 -7.37
CA MET A 267 5.57 -30.63 -7.32
C MET A 267 5.60 -32.05 -6.77
N ASN A 268 6.65 -32.84 -7.07
CA ASN A 268 6.83 -34.19 -6.53
C ASN A 268 7.03 -34.16 -5.02
N TYR A 269 7.87 -33.24 -4.52
CA TYR A 269 8.06 -33.07 -3.08
C TYR A 269 6.74 -32.72 -2.37
N ILE A 270 5.97 -31.76 -2.90
CA ILE A 270 4.76 -31.28 -2.26
C ILE A 270 3.62 -32.30 -2.29
N LYS A 271 3.51 -33.10 -3.37
CA LYS A 271 2.44 -34.10 -3.53
C LYS A 271 2.76 -35.44 -2.87
N ASN A 272 4.01 -35.89 -2.96
CA ASN A 272 4.39 -37.27 -2.63
C ASN A 272 5.38 -37.35 -1.46
N GLY A 273 6.03 -36.21 -1.07
CA GLY A 273 7.11 -36.20 -0.10
C GLY A 273 8.45 -36.70 -0.65
N ASP A 274 8.57 -36.83 -1.98
CA ASP A 274 9.78 -37.27 -2.65
C ASP A 274 10.92 -36.25 -2.56
N ASN A 275 12.14 -36.67 -2.97
CA ASN A 275 13.27 -35.76 -3.06
C ASN A 275 12.99 -34.63 -4.07
N GLY A 276 13.30 -33.39 -3.70
CA GLY A 276 13.16 -32.23 -4.54
C GLY A 276 13.44 -30.93 -3.78
N PHE A 277 13.68 -29.85 -4.51
CA PHE A 277 13.79 -28.54 -3.88
C PHE A 277 12.46 -28.14 -3.27
N PHE A 278 12.50 -27.56 -2.08
CA PHE A 278 11.35 -26.93 -1.44
C PHE A 278 11.77 -25.65 -0.71
N GLU A 279 10.84 -24.73 -0.59
CA GLU A 279 10.92 -23.58 0.28
C GLU A 279 9.66 -23.53 1.14
N LYS A 280 9.84 -23.75 2.45
CA LYS A 280 8.77 -23.64 3.45
C LYS A 280 8.90 -22.30 4.16
N ASN A 281 7.80 -21.60 4.29
CA ASN A 281 7.66 -20.39 5.08
C ASN A 281 6.54 -20.61 6.10
N LYS A 282 6.89 -20.65 7.38
CA LYS A 282 5.91 -20.66 8.47
C LYS A 282 5.98 -19.36 9.22
N THR A 283 4.84 -18.70 9.40
CA THR A 283 4.77 -17.38 10.05
C THR A 283 3.66 -17.33 11.08
N ASP A 284 3.96 -16.71 12.22
CA ASP A 284 3.00 -16.31 13.24
C ASP A 284 3.20 -14.84 13.58
N ARG A 285 2.13 -14.08 13.53
CA ARG A 285 2.17 -12.64 13.80
C ARG A 285 1.05 -12.24 14.74
N ILE A 286 1.40 -11.47 15.75
CA ILE A 286 0.45 -10.75 16.57
C ILE A 286 0.82 -9.27 16.57
N THR A 287 -0.14 -8.41 16.30
CA THR A 287 0.02 -6.94 16.36
C THR A 287 -1.09 -6.37 17.20
N THR A 288 -0.75 -5.55 18.19
CA THR A 288 -1.72 -4.80 18.99
C THR A 288 -1.65 -3.32 18.63
N GLN A 289 -2.76 -2.61 18.78
CA GLN A 289 -2.82 -1.17 18.58
C GLN A 289 -3.72 -0.51 19.60
N VAL A 290 -3.34 0.69 20.02
CA VAL A 290 -4.12 1.56 20.90
C VAL A 290 -4.05 2.97 20.37
N GLY A 291 -5.20 3.57 20.12
CA GLY A 291 -5.35 4.97 19.75
C GLY A 291 -6.18 5.73 20.78
N ILE A 292 -5.76 6.93 21.15
CA ILE A 292 -6.52 7.82 22.01
C ILE A 292 -6.45 9.22 21.42
N ALA A 293 -7.61 9.86 21.21
CA ALA A 293 -7.69 11.26 20.81
C ALA A 293 -8.54 12.03 21.81
N HIS A 294 -7.98 13.11 22.37
CA HIS A 294 -8.64 13.96 23.35
C HIS A 294 -8.73 15.40 22.85
N LYS A 295 -9.94 15.90 22.67
CA LYS A 295 -10.21 17.30 22.32
C LYS A 295 -9.97 18.20 23.53
N LEU A 296 -8.93 19.03 23.49
CA LEU A 296 -8.64 20.06 24.48
C LEU A 296 -9.58 21.25 24.30
N THR A 297 -9.78 21.66 23.06
CA THR A 297 -10.67 22.71 22.61
C THR A 297 -11.31 22.31 21.28
N GLU A 298 -12.20 23.13 20.73
CA GLU A 298 -12.76 22.90 19.38
C GLU A 298 -11.66 22.85 18.28
N HIS A 299 -10.54 23.52 18.54
CA HIS A 299 -9.42 23.65 17.59
C HIS A 299 -8.17 22.87 17.96
N ALA A 300 -8.09 22.24 19.13
CA ALA A 300 -6.89 21.55 19.58
C ALA A 300 -7.20 20.14 20.08
N THR A 301 -6.41 19.16 19.61
CA THR A 301 -6.53 17.75 19.95
C THR A 301 -5.17 17.18 20.34
N LEU A 302 -5.12 16.44 21.43
CA LEU A 302 -4.01 15.56 21.78
C LEU A 302 -4.31 14.16 21.24
N GLN A 303 -3.30 13.53 20.63
CA GLN A 303 -3.41 12.14 20.21
C GLN A 303 -2.25 11.33 20.76
N PHE A 304 -2.57 10.14 21.21
CA PHE A 304 -1.60 9.11 21.58
C PHE A 304 -1.87 7.87 20.75
N LYS A 305 -0.82 7.30 20.16
CA LYS A 305 -0.85 6.05 19.40
C LYS A 305 0.22 5.11 19.95
N ASN A 306 -0.13 3.85 20.09
CA ASN A 306 0.82 2.78 20.40
C ASN A 306 0.49 1.54 19.59
N SER A 307 1.51 0.88 19.05
CA SER A 307 1.40 -0.46 18.50
C SER A 307 2.60 -1.31 18.92
N TYR A 308 2.36 -2.60 19.09
CA TYR A 308 3.39 -3.60 19.31
C TYR A 308 3.14 -4.76 18.36
N SER A 309 4.19 -5.22 17.69
CA SER A 309 4.15 -6.36 16.77
C SER A 309 5.22 -7.39 17.15
N ARG A 310 4.79 -8.64 17.23
CA ARG A 310 5.67 -9.81 17.29
C ARG A 310 5.48 -10.61 16.02
N PHE A 311 6.55 -10.86 15.29
CA PHE A 311 6.58 -11.62 14.06
C PHE A 311 7.62 -12.73 14.16
N ASP A 312 7.14 -13.97 14.11
CA ASP A 312 7.93 -15.18 14.12
C ASP A 312 7.89 -15.78 12.72
N ARG A 313 9.05 -16.07 12.11
CA ARG A 313 9.12 -16.64 10.76
C ARG A 313 10.24 -17.63 10.64
N VAL A 314 9.90 -18.82 10.15
CA VAL A 314 10.86 -19.88 9.83
C VAL A 314 10.83 -20.12 8.32
N ILE A 315 11.98 -19.95 7.67
CA ILE A 315 12.20 -20.27 6.26
C ILE A 315 13.08 -21.52 6.21
N THR A 316 12.60 -22.59 5.58
CA THR A 316 13.35 -23.85 5.45
C THR A 316 13.48 -24.24 3.98
N ILE A 317 14.71 -24.48 3.55
CA ILE A 317 15.07 -25.12 2.27
C ILE A 317 15.83 -26.43 2.57
N PRO A 318 16.09 -27.31 1.61
CA PRO A 318 16.65 -28.66 1.88
C PRO A 318 17.90 -28.69 2.76
N THR A 319 18.75 -27.67 2.68
CA THR A 319 20.06 -27.67 3.37
C THR A 319 20.21 -26.55 4.39
N TYR A 320 19.17 -25.72 4.58
CA TYR A 320 19.30 -24.53 5.42
C TYR A 320 17.97 -24.11 6.02
N THR A 321 18.02 -23.59 7.25
CA THR A 321 16.87 -22.98 7.91
C THR A 321 17.27 -21.61 8.45
N PHE A 322 16.48 -20.59 8.12
CA PHE A 322 16.52 -19.28 8.75
C PHE A 322 15.30 -19.16 9.66
N ASP A 323 15.56 -19.06 10.95
CA ASP A 323 14.55 -18.98 12.00
C ASP A 323 14.80 -17.70 12.80
N ALA A 324 13.86 -16.77 12.81
CA ALA A 324 14.04 -15.48 13.48
C ALA A 324 12.71 -14.92 14.03
N LEU A 325 12.85 -14.25 15.16
CA LEU A 325 11.82 -13.46 15.82
C LEU A 325 12.12 -11.98 15.69
N GLN A 326 11.19 -11.23 15.10
CA GLN A 326 11.21 -9.77 15.10
C GLN A 326 10.14 -9.24 16.05
N GLN A 327 10.55 -8.31 16.93
CA GLN A 327 9.67 -7.57 17.83
C GLN A 327 9.83 -6.08 17.56
N SER A 328 8.72 -5.40 17.31
CA SER A 328 8.75 -3.96 17.06
C SER A 328 7.66 -3.25 17.83
N SER A 329 7.94 -2.03 18.28
CA SER A 329 6.93 -1.18 18.89
C SER A 329 7.00 0.24 18.34
N PHE A 330 5.86 0.89 18.30
CA PHE A 330 5.72 2.29 17.92
C PHE A 330 4.87 2.99 18.95
N SER A 331 5.37 4.09 19.49
CA SER A 331 4.62 4.98 20.39
C SER A 331 4.75 6.40 19.87
N GLU A 332 3.64 7.11 19.77
CA GLU A 332 3.61 8.48 19.27
C GLU A 332 2.63 9.33 20.08
N PHE A 333 3.07 10.53 20.38
CA PHE A 333 2.25 11.58 20.99
C PHE A 333 2.27 12.80 20.08
N THR A 334 1.07 13.35 19.77
CA THR A 334 0.93 14.55 18.94
C THR A 334 -0.03 15.55 19.58
N TRP A 335 0.29 16.82 19.39
CA TRP A 335 -0.60 17.95 19.58
C TRP A 335 -0.95 18.53 18.22
N ASN A 336 -2.24 18.52 17.89
CA ASN A 336 -2.77 18.98 16.62
C ASN A 336 -3.62 20.22 16.90
N ARG A 337 -3.38 21.31 16.16
CA ARG A 337 -4.18 22.53 16.23
C ARG A 337 -4.67 22.91 14.84
N LYS A 338 -5.97 22.98 14.67
CA LYS A 338 -6.61 23.55 13.48
C LYS A 338 -6.83 25.03 13.68
N GLY A 339 -6.40 25.86 12.74
CA GLY A 339 -6.61 27.29 12.74
C GLY A 339 -7.25 27.74 11.42
N GLU A 340 -7.81 28.92 11.37
CA GLU A 340 -8.43 29.46 10.13
C GLU A 340 -7.46 29.51 8.95
N LYS A 341 -6.20 29.89 9.18
CA LYS A 341 -5.18 30.03 8.13
C LYS A 341 -4.06 29.01 8.23
N ALA A 342 -3.82 28.44 9.40
CA ALA A 342 -2.68 27.54 9.60
C ALA A 342 -3.01 26.40 10.56
N ASP A 343 -2.78 25.18 10.11
CA ASP A 343 -2.83 23.98 10.93
C ASP A 343 -1.43 23.61 11.39
N TRP A 344 -1.31 23.18 12.65
CA TRP A 344 -0.04 22.77 13.24
C TRP A 344 -0.14 21.39 13.82
N ILE A 345 0.93 20.61 13.62
CA ILE A 345 1.16 19.35 14.32
C ILE A 345 2.56 19.39 14.92
N ILE A 346 2.63 19.11 16.20
CA ILE A 346 3.90 18.92 16.92
C ILE A 346 3.83 17.55 17.58
N GLY A 347 4.87 16.75 17.42
CA GLY A 347 4.85 15.40 17.98
C GLY A 347 6.21 14.82 18.26
N ALA A 348 6.17 13.76 19.06
CA ALA A 348 7.30 12.92 19.39
C ALA A 348 6.92 11.46 19.21
N ASN A 349 7.87 10.64 18.75
CA ASN A 349 7.67 9.20 18.70
C ASN A 349 8.92 8.39 19.08
N VAL A 350 8.66 7.15 19.44
CA VAL A 350 9.68 6.14 19.66
C VAL A 350 9.32 4.92 18.84
N LEU A 351 10.26 4.45 18.04
CA LEU A 351 10.18 3.21 17.28
C LEU A 351 11.28 2.26 17.77
N THR A 352 10.91 1.03 18.10
CA THR A 352 11.89 -0.03 18.42
C THR A 352 11.77 -1.15 17.40
N ASP A 353 12.88 -1.73 17.00
CA ASP A 353 12.95 -2.89 16.11
C ASP A 353 14.07 -3.81 16.59
N ASP A 354 13.70 -4.97 17.11
CA ASP A 354 14.58 -5.99 17.70
C ASP A 354 14.40 -7.29 16.89
N LEU A 355 15.49 -7.75 16.27
CA LEU A 355 15.54 -9.04 15.60
C LEU A 355 16.44 -9.98 16.38
N LYS A 356 15.95 -11.19 16.59
CA LYS A 356 16.71 -12.30 17.17
C LYS A 356 16.61 -13.52 16.28
N GLU A 357 17.75 -13.99 15.82
CA GLU A 357 17.89 -15.24 15.12
C GLU A 357 17.84 -16.38 16.12
N GLN A 358 16.93 -17.34 15.87
CA GLN A 358 16.67 -18.52 16.71
C GLN A 358 17.34 -19.76 16.09
N GLY A 359 17.33 -20.87 16.80
CA GLY A 359 17.86 -22.13 16.30
C GLY A 359 19.40 -22.26 16.29
N GLN A 360 19.89 -23.30 15.60
CA GLN A 360 21.33 -23.54 15.39
C GLN A 360 21.82 -22.67 14.24
N THR A 361 22.20 -21.46 14.55
CA THR A 361 22.58 -20.47 13.57
C THR A 361 24.09 -20.47 13.31
N PRO A 362 24.52 -20.07 12.09
CA PRO A 362 25.90 -19.81 11.83
C PRO A 362 26.41 -18.65 12.73
N ASP A 363 27.66 -18.71 13.12
CA ASP A 363 28.36 -17.63 13.80
C ASP A 363 29.01 -16.72 12.75
N PRO A 364 28.85 -15.39 12.81
CA PRO A 364 28.05 -14.60 13.78
C PRO A 364 26.54 -14.58 13.47
N LYS A 365 25.73 -14.45 14.53
CA LYS A 365 24.28 -14.20 14.42
C LYS A 365 23.99 -12.84 13.80
N ARG A 366 22.82 -12.71 13.13
CA ARG A 366 22.38 -11.48 12.47
C ARG A 366 21.40 -10.67 13.33
N ASP A 367 21.53 -10.80 14.65
CA ASP A 367 20.74 -10.08 15.63
C ASP A 367 20.98 -8.58 15.54
N TYR A 368 19.96 -7.77 15.76
CA TYR A 368 20.08 -6.33 15.92
C TYR A 368 19.01 -5.77 16.85
N ARG A 369 19.28 -4.59 17.41
CA ARG A 369 18.29 -3.81 18.15
C ARG A 369 18.44 -2.34 17.79
N TYR A 370 17.44 -1.81 17.10
CA TYR A 370 17.38 -0.41 16.69
C TYR A 370 16.28 0.32 17.43
N ASN A 371 16.65 1.45 18.06
CA ASN A 371 15.73 2.36 18.72
C ASN A 371 15.83 3.72 18.03
N THR A 372 14.70 4.22 17.55
CA THR A 372 14.62 5.53 16.91
C THR A 372 13.75 6.45 17.75
N TYR A 373 14.30 7.62 18.10
CA TYR A 373 13.61 8.69 18.82
C TYR A 373 13.41 9.85 17.86
N GLY A 374 12.16 10.19 17.57
CA GLY A 374 11.79 11.21 16.61
C GLY A 374 11.05 12.39 17.25
N LEU A 375 11.44 13.60 16.86
CA LEU A 375 10.70 14.85 17.15
C LEU A 375 10.34 15.49 15.82
N PHE A 376 9.11 16.00 15.70
CA PHE A 376 8.68 16.63 14.46
C PHE A 376 7.70 17.77 14.67
N VAL A 377 7.73 18.70 13.73
CA VAL A 377 6.77 19.78 13.59
C VAL A 377 6.34 19.88 12.13
N GLN A 378 5.08 20.06 11.90
CA GLN A 378 4.50 20.28 10.57
C GLN A 378 3.49 21.42 10.65
N ASN A 379 3.48 22.24 9.62
CA ASN A 379 2.52 23.32 9.42
C ASN A 379 1.92 23.23 8.02
N ALA A 380 0.62 23.43 7.91
CA ALA A 380 -0.04 23.65 6.63
C ALA A 380 -0.72 25.02 6.67
N TRP A 381 -0.24 25.94 5.87
CA TRP A 381 -0.62 27.34 5.88
C TRP A 381 -1.37 27.70 4.60
N SER A 382 -2.63 28.09 4.73
CA SER A 382 -3.44 28.67 3.66
C SER A 382 -3.09 30.17 3.53
N ILE A 383 -2.07 30.47 2.70
CA ILE A 383 -1.58 31.84 2.45
C ILE A 383 -2.68 32.67 1.81
N SER A 384 -3.42 32.07 0.88
CA SER A 384 -4.59 32.63 0.22
C SER A 384 -5.53 31.48 -0.20
N GLU A 385 -6.69 31.79 -0.73
CA GLU A 385 -7.60 30.78 -1.30
C GLU A 385 -6.95 29.97 -2.45
N ARG A 386 -5.94 30.56 -3.11
CA ARG A 386 -5.24 29.94 -4.24
C ARG A 386 -3.93 29.28 -3.88
N VAL A 387 -3.35 29.58 -2.71
CA VAL A 387 -2.00 29.12 -2.34
C VAL A 387 -2.01 28.51 -0.97
N VAL A 388 -1.63 27.23 -0.90
CA VAL A 388 -1.42 26.51 0.36
C VAL A 388 0.03 26.03 0.41
N LEU A 389 0.72 26.32 1.51
CA LEU A 389 2.09 25.90 1.78
C LEU A 389 2.10 24.91 2.94
N GLU A 390 2.76 23.79 2.77
CA GLU A 390 3.04 22.82 3.82
C GLU A 390 4.54 22.76 4.08
N THR A 391 4.93 22.91 5.33
CA THR A 391 6.33 22.78 5.76
C THR A 391 6.42 21.79 6.89
N GLY A 392 7.51 21.04 6.93
CA GLY A 392 7.75 20.05 7.97
C GLY A 392 9.24 19.96 8.29
N LEU A 393 9.54 19.75 9.56
CA LEU A 393 10.87 19.46 10.04
C LEU A 393 10.81 18.31 11.04
N ARG A 394 11.65 17.31 10.83
CA ARG A 394 11.78 16.15 11.70
C ARG A 394 13.25 15.91 12.02
N GLY A 395 13.55 15.57 13.27
CA GLY A 395 14.83 15.05 13.71
C GLY A 395 14.65 13.66 14.29
N ASP A 396 15.38 12.68 13.78
CA ASP A 396 15.42 11.31 14.29
C ASP A 396 16.82 11.00 14.84
N TYR A 397 16.87 10.34 15.97
CA TYR A 397 18.11 9.75 16.51
C TYR A 397 17.94 8.23 16.54
N VAL A 398 18.82 7.54 15.79
CA VAL A 398 18.90 6.07 15.78
C VAL A 398 20.12 5.64 16.58
N ASN A 399 19.96 4.77 17.58
CA ASN A 399 21.02 4.42 18.54
C ASN A 399 22.36 4.05 17.90
N GLU A 400 22.38 3.26 16.83
CA GLU A 400 23.63 2.80 16.20
C GLU A 400 24.11 3.70 15.04
N PHE A 401 23.23 4.56 14.49
CA PHE A 401 23.48 5.28 13.24
C PHE A 401 23.43 6.81 13.38
N GLY A 402 23.11 7.32 14.60
CA GLY A 402 23.17 8.74 14.92
C GLY A 402 21.95 9.54 14.47
N PHE A 403 22.16 10.84 14.24
CA PHE A 403 21.11 11.82 14.02
C PHE A 403 20.84 12.07 12.53
N GLU A 404 19.56 12.14 12.17
CA GLU A 404 19.07 12.47 10.84
C GLU A 404 18.10 13.66 10.89
N LEU A 405 18.32 14.66 10.02
CA LEU A 405 17.46 15.83 9.90
C LEU A 405 16.69 15.77 8.58
N LEU A 406 15.37 15.88 8.65
CA LEU A 406 14.44 15.64 7.54
C LEU A 406 13.53 16.84 7.30
N PRO A 407 14.00 17.91 6.65
CA PRO A 407 13.14 19.00 6.18
C PRO A 407 12.29 18.57 4.99
N ARG A 408 11.08 19.16 4.88
CA ARG A 408 10.16 18.99 3.76
C ARG A 408 9.40 20.26 3.50
N VAL A 409 9.14 20.55 2.23
CA VAL A 409 8.30 21.65 1.79
C VAL A 409 7.42 21.17 0.64
N SER A 410 6.15 21.57 0.65
CA SER A 410 5.22 21.34 -0.46
C SER A 410 4.32 22.56 -0.62
N ALA A 411 4.07 22.99 -1.86
CA ALA A 411 3.20 24.11 -2.18
C ALA A 411 2.15 23.67 -3.22
N MET A 412 0.93 24.12 -3.03
CA MET A 412 -0.18 23.93 -3.95
C MET A 412 -0.67 25.29 -4.45
N PHE A 413 -0.90 25.35 -5.76
CA PHE A 413 -1.40 26.54 -6.44
C PHE A 413 -2.68 26.19 -7.22
N ARG A 414 -3.80 26.78 -6.86
CA ARG A 414 -5.03 26.75 -7.66
C ARG A 414 -4.95 27.84 -8.71
N VAL A 415 -4.52 27.45 -9.93
CA VAL A 415 -4.32 28.41 -11.04
C VAL A 415 -5.67 28.89 -11.58
N THR A 416 -6.59 27.94 -11.77
CA THR A 416 -7.99 28.17 -12.11
C THR A 416 -8.86 27.18 -11.29
N PRO A 417 -10.20 27.29 -11.30
CA PRO A 417 -11.05 26.28 -10.67
C PRO A 417 -10.76 24.84 -11.15
N ASN A 418 -10.37 24.69 -12.41
CA ASN A 418 -10.14 23.41 -13.07
C ASN A 418 -8.67 22.99 -13.10
N LEU A 419 -7.72 23.87 -12.74
CA LEU A 419 -6.27 23.62 -12.85
C LEU A 419 -5.58 23.88 -11.52
N THR A 420 -5.03 22.81 -10.97
CA THR A 420 -4.20 22.83 -9.76
C THR A 420 -2.81 22.29 -10.06
N THR A 421 -1.79 22.91 -9.51
CA THR A 421 -0.42 22.40 -9.57
C THR A 421 0.18 22.32 -8.17
N ARG A 422 1.00 21.31 -7.94
CA ARG A 422 1.70 21.08 -6.67
C ARG A 422 3.17 20.86 -6.94
N ILE A 423 4.01 21.43 -6.09
CA ILE A 423 5.46 21.18 -6.10
C ILE A 423 5.90 20.87 -4.69
N GLY A 424 6.71 19.82 -4.51
CA GLY A 424 7.18 19.46 -3.20
C GLY A 424 8.49 18.69 -3.24
N GLY A 425 9.15 18.62 -2.08
CA GLY A 425 10.39 17.88 -1.93
C GLY A 425 10.80 17.77 -0.48
N GLY A 426 11.72 16.85 -0.21
CA GLY A 426 12.19 16.59 1.13
C GLY A 426 13.36 15.62 1.16
N PHE A 427 13.81 15.35 2.39
CA PHE A 427 14.88 14.42 2.69
C PHE A 427 14.30 13.13 3.27
N GLY A 428 15.04 12.04 3.10
CA GLY A 428 14.71 10.74 3.67
C GLY A 428 15.96 9.97 4.07
N TYR A 429 15.77 8.94 4.89
CA TYR A 429 16.82 8.00 5.21
C TYR A 429 16.27 6.58 5.37
N LYS A 430 17.17 5.59 5.31
CA LYS A 430 16.89 4.20 5.63
C LYS A 430 18.05 3.63 6.45
N THR A 431 17.72 3.05 7.60
CA THR A 431 18.66 2.32 8.43
C THR A 431 19.01 0.98 7.78
N PRO A 432 20.29 0.61 7.69
CA PRO A 432 20.74 -0.64 7.11
C PRO A 432 20.17 -1.87 7.83
N THR A 433 19.62 -2.80 7.08
CA THR A 433 19.24 -4.15 7.55
C THR A 433 19.54 -5.17 6.47
N ILE A 434 19.62 -6.44 6.83
CA ILE A 434 19.84 -7.54 5.86
C ILE A 434 18.59 -7.80 4.98
N PHE A 435 17.44 -7.19 5.27
CA PHE A 435 16.15 -7.48 4.64
C PHE A 435 15.98 -6.68 3.35
N THR A 436 16.55 -7.21 2.27
CA THR A 436 16.46 -6.70 0.90
C THR A 436 15.89 -7.77 -0.01
N GLU A 437 15.44 -7.40 -1.22
CA GLU A 437 14.98 -8.36 -2.22
C GLU A 437 16.08 -9.36 -2.61
N GLU A 438 17.34 -8.93 -2.63
CA GLU A 438 18.51 -9.78 -2.95
C GLU A 438 18.74 -10.85 -1.88
N ALA A 439 18.67 -10.48 -0.59
CA ALA A 439 18.85 -11.41 0.52
C ALA A 439 17.66 -12.38 0.65
N GLU A 440 16.43 -11.93 0.39
CA GLU A 440 15.23 -12.78 0.36
C GLU A 440 15.35 -13.86 -0.74
N ARG A 441 15.91 -13.52 -1.91
CA ARG A 441 16.13 -14.46 -3.02
C ARG A 441 17.05 -15.62 -2.69
N ILE A 442 18.04 -15.41 -1.81
CA ILE A 442 18.96 -16.42 -1.32
C ILE A 442 18.53 -16.99 0.05
N GLN A 443 17.29 -16.71 0.49
CA GLN A 443 16.72 -17.10 1.77
C GLN A 443 17.64 -16.77 2.97
N PHE A 444 18.39 -15.67 2.86
CA PHE A 444 19.39 -15.20 3.84
C PHE A 444 20.56 -16.19 4.05
N GLN A 445 20.75 -17.15 3.14
CA GLN A 445 21.82 -18.13 3.22
C GLN A 445 23.19 -17.48 2.99
N ASN A 446 24.23 -17.92 3.75
CA ASN A 446 25.61 -17.44 3.61
C ASN A 446 25.78 -15.92 3.73
N LEU A 447 24.89 -15.23 4.43
CA LEU A 447 24.89 -13.79 4.60
C LEU A 447 25.44 -13.39 5.97
N PHE A 448 26.43 -12.50 5.99
CA PHE A 448 26.92 -11.88 7.21
C PHE A 448 25.94 -10.85 7.80
N PRO A 449 25.98 -10.58 9.14
CA PRO A 449 25.27 -9.47 9.74
C PRO A 449 25.76 -8.13 9.17
N ILE A 450 24.95 -7.08 9.36
CA ILE A 450 25.35 -5.69 9.05
C ILE A 450 26.53 -5.32 9.97
N ASP A 451 27.62 -4.86 9.38
CA ASP A 451 28.75 -4.27 10.13
C ASP A 451 28.40 -2.84 10.55
N ILE A 452 27.93 -2.66 11.79
CA ILE A 452 27.52 -1.36 12.32
C ILE A 452 28.65 -0.32 12.38
N ASN A 453 29.92 -0.77 12.44
CA ASN A 453 31.06 0.14 12.49
C ASN A 453 31.42 0.73 11.11
N ARG A 454 31.03 0.06 10.04
CA ARG A 454 31.32 0.46 8.65
C ARG A 454 30.10 0.91 7.89
N SER A 455 28.90 0.50 8.33
CA SER A 455 27.65 0.87 7.68
C SER A 455 27.13 2.22 8.21
N ARG A 456 26.39 2.91 7.36
CA ARG A 456 25.72 4.16 7.68
C ARG A 456 24.33 4.19 7.06
N ASN A 457 23.48 5.10 7.54
CA ASN A 457 22.16 5.31 6.94
C ASN A 457 22.28 5.66 5.45
N GLU A 458 21.42 5.05 4.66
CA GLU A 458 21.16 5.45 3.28
C GLU A 458 20.37 6.77 3.33
N ARG A 459 20.80 7.81 2.64
CA ARG A 459 20.20 9.16 2.70
C ARG A 459 19.68 9.57 1.34
N SER A 460 18.45 10.09 1.29
CA SER A 460 17.84 10.54 0.05
C SER A 460 17.46 12.02 0.07
N VAL A 461 17.43 12.58 -1.12
CA VAL A 461 16.76 13.84 -1.44
C VAL A 461 15.88 13.61 -2.65
N GLY A 462 14.64 14.08 -2.58
CA GLY A 462 13.69 13.91 -3.67
C GLY A 462 12.72 15.08 -3.79
N GLY A 463 12.15 15.22 -4.97
CA GLY A 463 11.14 16.22 -5.26
C GLY A 463 10.18 15.74 -6.34
N ASN A 464 9.02 16.37 -6.37
CA ASN A 464 7.99 16.12 -7.35
C ASN A 464 7.28 17.41 -7.75
N TRP A 465 6.71 17.40 -8.93
CA TRP A 465 5.87 18.46 -9.45
C TRP A 465 4.72 17.83 -10.21
N ASP A 466 3.46 18.15 -9.81
CA ASP A 466 2.27 17.64 -10.50
C ASP A 466 1.39 18.75 -11.05
N ILE A 467 0.66 18.41 -12.09
CA ILE A 467 -0.36 19.24 -12.74
C ILE A 467 -1.65 18.40 -12.77
N ASN A 468 -2.71 18.94 -12.21
CA ASN A 468 -4.02 18.31 -12.20
C ASN A 468 -5.03 19.21 -12.91
N TYR A 469 -5.65 18.71 -13.97
CA TYR A 469 -6.64 19.43 -14.75
C TYR A 469 -7.92 18.60 -14.88
N ARG A 470 -9.06 19.21 -14.53
CA ARG A 470 -10.38 18.56 -14.61
C ARG A 470 -11.34 19.50 -15.33
N THR A 471 -12.15 18.93 -16.23
CA THR A 471 -13.17 19.70 -16.97
C THR A 471 -14.20 18.75 -17.59
N ASN A 472 -15.31 19.29 -18.06
CA ASN A 472 -16.24 18.57 -18.91
C ASN A 472 -16.09 19.09 -20.35
N LEU A 473 -15.94 18.17 -21.29
CA LEU A 473 -15.89 18.42 -22.72
C LEU A 473 -17.24 17.96 -23.34
N GLY A 474 -18.26 18.81 -23.25
CA GLY A 474 -19.65 18.39 -23.51
C GLY A 474 -20.10 17.38 -22.45
N ASP A 475 -20.55 16.21 -22.88
CA ASP A 475 -20.98 15.12 -21.99
C ASP A 475 -19.82 14.21 -21.53
N VAL A 476 -18.57 14.54 -21.91
CA VAL A 476 -17.39 13.77 -21.52
C VAL A 476 -16.72 14.42 -20.33
N GLY A 477 -16.71 13.76 -19.18
CA GLY A 477 -15.86 14.12 -18.05
C GLY A 477 -14.40 13.83 -18.38
N PHE A 478 -13.51 14.79 -18.17
CA PHE A 478 -12.09 14.73 -18.47
C PHE A 478 -11.28 15.07 -17.22
N SER A 479 -10.39 14.18 -16.80
CA SER A 479 -9.42 14.43 -15.73
C SER A 479 -8.03 13.98 -16.17
N LEU A 480 -7.06 14.85 -16.03
CA LEU A 480 -5.65 14.59 -16.33
C LEU A 480 -4.81 14.97 -15.12
N ASN A 481 -4.03 14.02 -14.62
CA ASN A 481 -2.97 14.27 -13.65
C ASN A 481 -1.63 13.90 -14.27
N HIS A 482 -0.68 14.82 -14.28
CA HIS A 482 0.67 14.58 -14.77
C HIS A 482 1.69 14.97 -13.70
N LEU A 483 2.57 14.02 -13.35
CA LEU A 483 3.58 14.12 -12.31
C LEU A 483 4.97 13.97 -12.89
N PHE A 484 5.90 14.85 -12.51
CA PHE A 484 7.34 14.67 -12.65
C PHE A 484 7.95 14.36 -11.29
N PHE A 485 8.92 13.45 -11.26
CA PHE A 485 9.61 13.08 -10.02
C PHE A 485 11.11 12.91 -10.22
N TYR A 486 11.85 13.16 -9.15
CA TYR A 486 13.28 12.87 -9.03
C TYR A 486 13.60 12.49 -7.59
N THR A 487 14.35 11.39 -7.43
CA THR A 487 14.89 10.97 -6.13
C THR A 487 16.33 10.50 -6.31
N LYS A 488 17.24 11.04 -5.50
CA LYS A 488 18.63 10.62 -5.39
C LYS A 488 18.84 9.96 -4.04
N LEU A 489 19.45 8.77 -4.03
CA LEU A 489 19.80 8.01 -2.84
C LEU A 489 21.32 7.87 -2.76
N ASN A 490 21.90 8.44 -1.73
CA ASN A 490 23.33 8.37 -1.45
C ASN A 490 23.64 7.20 -0.51
N ASN A 491 24.81 6.58 -0.69
CA ASN A 491 25.28 5.44 0.08
C ASN A 491 24.29 4.25 0.10
N PRO A 492 23.70 3.84 -1.03
CA PRO A 492 22.78 2.70 -1.05
C PRO A 492 23.49 1.44 -0.54
N LEU A 493 22.74 0.60 0.15
CA LEU A 493 23.22 -0.68 0.64
C LEU A 493 23.24 -1.68 -0.53
N VAL A 494 24.39 -2.29 -0.78
CA VAL A 494 24.61 -3.25 -1.87
C VAL A 494 25.16 -4.56 -1.35
N LEU A 495 24.74 -5.69 -1.94
CA LEU A 495 25.23 -7.01 -1.60
C LEU A 495 26.53 -7.30 -2.38
N VAL A 496 27.59 -7.67 -1.67
CA VAL A 496 28.90 -7.96 -2.25
C VAL A 496 29.43 -9.30 -1.77
N GLY A 497 30.34 -9.88 -2.53
CA GLY A 497 31.04 -11.10 -2.14
C GLY A 497 31.90 -10.89 -0.89
N ALA A 498 31.99 -11.91 -0.05
CA ALA A 498 32.80 -11.95 1.17
C ALA A 498 33.64 -13.24 1.20
N PRO A 499 34.66 -13.31 2.07
CA PRO A 499 35.50 -14.51 2.21
C PRO A 499 34.68 -15.78 2.51
N GLY A 500 35.17 -16.93 2.03
CA GLY A 500 34.56 -18.23 2.27
C GLY A 500 33.26 -18.49 1.47
N GLY A 501 33.06 -17.80 0.35
CA GLY A 501 31.86 -17.97 -0.49
C GLY A 501 30.59 -17.37 0.14
N LYS A 502 30.77 -16.54 1.17
CA LYS A 502 29.67 -15.80 1.80
C LYS A 502 29.44 -14.46 1.09
N VAL A 503 28.37 -13.78 1.51
CA VAL A 503 28.03 -12.42 1.03
C VAL A 503 27.83 -11.49 2.23
N GLN A 504 27.97 -10.20 2.01
CA GLN A 504 27.74 -9.16 3.02
C GLN A 504 27.17 -7.90 2.38
N PHE A 505 26.51 -7.10 3.18
CA PHE A 505 26.09 -5.77 2.76
C PHE A 505 27.14 -4.71 3.10
N GLN A 506 27.31 -3.77 2.18
CA GLN A 506 28.09 -2.55 2.41
C GLN A 506 27.43 -1.36 1.72
N ASN A 507 27.69 -0.15 2.23
CA ASN A 507 27.25 1.04 1.52
C ASN A 507 28.12 1.29 0.30
N ALA A 508 27.52 1.50 -0.87
CA ALA A 508 28.22 2.01 -2.04
C ALA A 508 28.74 3.42 -1.77
N THR A 509 29.88 3.77 -2.37
CA THR A 509 30.52 5.10 -2.22
C THR A 509 29.77 6.18 -2.99
N ASP A 510 29.05 5.78 -4.02
CA ASP A 510 28.30 6.64 -4.96
C ASP A 510 26.80 6.62 -4.65
N TYR A 511 25.97 6.86 -5.65
CA TYR A 511 24.53 6.99 -5.48
C TYR A 511 23.75 6.16 -6.52
N LEU A 512 22.48 5.97 -6.23
CA LEU A 512 21.48 5.63 -7.25
C LEU A 512 20.50 6.79 -7.39
N ASP A 513 19.95 6.98 -8.59
CA ASP A 513 18.86 7.92 -8.81
C ASP A 513 17.70 7.29 -9.59
N THR A 514 16.52 7.86 -9.37
CA THR A 514 15.34 7.57 -10.16
C THR A 514 14.67 8.89 -10.54
N LYS A 515 14.26 8.98 -11.80
CA LYS A 515 13.54 10.13 -12.35
C LYS A 515 12.55 9.68 -13.39
N GLY A 516 11.53 10.48 -13.58
CA GLY A 516 10.53 10.11 -14.57
C GLY A 516 9.29 10.97 -14.54
N MET A 517 8.26 10.44 -15.16
CA MET A 517 6.93 11.05 -15.19
C MET A 517 5.83 9.99 -15.10
N GLU A 518 4.72 10.38 -14.52
CA GLU A 518 3.49 9.60 -14.47
C GLU A 518 2.36 10.44 -15.06
N THR A 519 1.55 9.84 -15.91
CA THR A 519 0.37 10.47 -16.50
C THR A 519 -0.84 9.60 -16.19
N ASN A 520 -1.86 10.16 -15.57
CA ASN A 520 -3.15 9.53 -15.34
C ASN A 520 -4.22 10.32 -16.08
N LEU A 521 -4.86 9.67 -17.03
CA LEU A 521 -6.01 10.20 -17.78
C LEU A 521 -7.25 9.41 -17.39
N ARG A 522 -8.33 10.10 -17.03
CA ARG A 522 -9.65 9.53 -16.82
C ARG A 522 -10.64 10.21 -17.74
N LEU A 523 -11.40 9.43 -18.48
CA LEU A 523 -12.52 9.84 -19.30
C LEU A 523 -13.79 9.14 -18.82
N THR A 524 -14.86 9.89 -18.66
CA THR A 524 -16.18 9.34 -18.29
C THR A 524 -17.22 9.80 -19.32
N TYR A 525 -18.02 8.87 -19.83
CA TYR A 525 -19.12 9.16 -20.76
C TYR A 525 -20.29 8.22 -20.53
N GLY A 526 -21.37 8.71 -19.96
CA GLY A 526 -22.46 7.88 -19.49
C GLY A 526 -21.93 6.76 -18.58
N ASP A 527 -22.28 5.53 -18.87
CA ASP A 527 -21.88 4.34 -18.11
C ASP A 527 -20.42 3.89 -18.38
N PHE A 528 -19.66 4.57 -19.25
CA PHE A 528 -18.29 4.21 -19.59
C PHE A 528 -17.26 5.04 -18.83
N LYS A 529 -16.26 4.37 -18.27
CA LYS A 529 -15.09 4.98 -17.61
C LYS A 529 -13.82 4.41 -18.23
N LEU A 530 -12.94 5.25 -18.77
CA LEU A 530 -11.63 4.85 -19.32
C LEU A 530 -10.52 5.46 -18.47
N PHE A 531 -9.65 4.61 -17.97
CA PHE A 531 -8.41 5.00 -17.28
C PHE A 531 -7.21 4.64 -18.14
N VAL A 532 -6.30 5.60 -18.34
CA VAL A 532 -5.02 5.39 -19.00
C VAL A 532 -3.92 5.94 -18.12
N GLY A 533 -3.11 5.04 -17.57
CA GLY A 533 -1.93 5.35 -16.78
C GLY A 533 -0.65 5.08 -17.56
N TYR A 534 0.23 6.06 -17.67
CA TYR A 534 1.54 5.89 -18.28
C TYR A 534 2.64 6.30 -17.32
N THR A 535 3.66 5.47 -17.18
CA THR A 535 4.85 5.76 -16.37
C THR A 535 6.11 5.63 -17.21
N LEU A 536 6.97 6.66 -17.16
CA LEU A 536 8.36 6.60 -17.57
C LEU A 536 9.23 6.63 -16.31
N THR A 537 10.04 5.59 -16.09
CA THR A 537 10.97 5.49 -14.96
C THR A 537 12.39 5.26 -15.46
N ASP A 538 13.28 6.23 -15.26
CA ASP A 538 14.71 6.11 -15.56
C ASP A 538 15.47 6.00 -14.22
N ALA A 539 15.60 4.74 -13.73
CA ALA A 539 16.26 4.42 -12.48
C ALA A 539 17.66 3.83 -12.78
N ASN A 540 18.70 4.40 -12.17
CA ASN A 540 20.09 4.05 -12.46
C ASN A 540 20.95 3.98 -11.21
N THR A 541 21.90 3.06 -11.20
CA THR A 541 23.05 3.08 -10.30
C THR A 541 24.21 3.85 -10.93
N HIS A 542 24.97 4.55 -10.12
CA HIS A 542 26.17 5.29 -10.51
C HIS A 542 27.34 4.81 -9.67
N PHE A 543 27.80 3.55 -9.91
CA PHE A 543 28.85 2.92 -9.12
C PHE A 543 30.13 2.80 -9.95
N ALA A 544 31.28 3.06 -9.31
CA ALA A 544 32.60 2.94 -9.96
C ALA A 544 32.70 3.66 -11.33
N ASN A 545 32.13 4.86 -11.45
CA ASN A 545 32.07 5.65 -12.68
C ASN A 545 31.27 5.00 -13.83
N THR A 546 30.47 3.96 -13.54
CA THR A 546 29.55 3.36 -14.53
C THR A 546 28.11 3.74 -14.20
N ARG A 547 27.32 3.92 -15.24
CA ARG A 547 25.85 4.10 -15.12
C ARG A 547 25.15 2.88 -15.68
N GLU A 548 24.36 2.23 -14.83
CA GLU A 548 23.60 1.04 -15.21
C GLU A 548 22.14 1.17 -14.76
N TRP A 549 21.24 0.61 -15.56
CA TRP A 549 19.83 0.57 -15.18
C TRP A 549 19.64 -0.29 -13.93
N LEU A 550 18.80 0.19 -13.01
CA LEU A 550 18.42 -0.57 -11.85
C LEU A 550 17.67 -1.85 -12.28
N PRO A 551 18.08 -3.03 -11.79
CA PRO A 551 17.42 -4.28 -12.15
C PRO A 551 15.93 -4.32 -11.82
N LEU A 552 15.17 -5.11 -12.58
CA LEU A 552 13.73 -5.37 -12.37
C LEU A 552 12.88 -4.09 -12.37
N THR A 553 13.29 -3.06 -13.11
CA THR A 553 12.54 -1.83 -13.28
C THR A 553 12.16 -1.64 -14.75
N ALA A 554 10.87 -1.71 -15.04
CA ALA A 554 10.36 -1.42 -16.38
C ALA A 554 10.44 0.09 -16.65
N ARG A 555 11.18 0.48 -17.73
CA ARG A 555 11.35 1.91 -18.07
C ARG A 555 10.05 2.54 -18.53
N HIS A 556 9.26 1.81 -19.31
CA HIS A 556 7.94 2.24 -19.79
C HIS A 556 6.89 1.26 -19.27
N ARG A 557 5.86 1.78 -18.65
CA ARG A 557 4.71 1.02 -18.21
C ARG A 557 3.43 1.73 -18.63
N LEU A 558 2.46 0.95 -19.12
CA LEU A 558 1.14 1.44 -19.50
C LEU A 558 0.08 0.61 -18.78
N ASN A 559 -0.86 1.28 -18.16
CA ASN A 559 -2.01 0.68 -17.49
C ASN A 559 -3.27 1.22 -18.16
N ASN A 560 -4.09 0.35 -18.74
CA ASN A 560 -5.37 0.73 -19.33
C ASN A 560 -6.48 -0.08 -18.69
N VAL A 561 -7.54 0.61 -18.28
CA VAL A 561 -8.76 -0.01 -17.76
C VAL A 561 -9.96 0.67 -18.39
N LEU A 562 -10.79 -0.12 -19.07
CA LEU A 562 -12.09 0.30 -19.61
C LEU A 562 -13.18 -0.36 -18.79
N MET A 563 -13.99 0.45 -18.12
CA MET A 563 -15.14 0.00 -17.34
C MET A 563 -16.44 0.37 -18.05
N TYR A 564 -17.40 -0.53 -18.02
CA TYR A 564 -18.81 -0.28 -18.31
C TYR A 564 -19.61 -0.60 -17.06
N GLU A 565 -20.32 0.38 -16.52
CA GLU A 565 -20.99 0.28 -15.25
C GLU A 565 -22.42 0.80 -15.32
N ILE A 566 -23.37 -0.08 -15.03
CA ILE A 566 -24.74 0.29 -14.72
C ILE A 566 -24.85 0.26 -13.19
N GLU A 567 -25.05 1.43 -12.60
CA GLU A 567 -25.10 1.63 -11.15
C GLU A 567 -25.99 0.57 -10.48
N ASP A 568 -25.50 -0.04 -9.40
CA ASP A 568 -26.12 -1.09 -8.60
C ASP A 568 -26.59 -2.35 -9.37
N LYS A 569 -26.19 -2.54 -10.63
CA LYS A 569 -26.69 -3.67 -11.46
C LYS A 569 -25.59 -4.50 -12.09
N LEU A 570 -24.64 -3.86 -12.77
CA LEU A 570 -23.66 -4.58 -13.59
C LEU A 570 -22.39 -3.79 -13.75
N LYS A 571 -21.26 -4.45 -13.55
CA LYS A 571 -19.93 -3.91 -13.83
C LYS A 571 -19.19 -4.86 -14.76
N LEU A 572 -18.60 -4.31 -15.82
CA LEU A 572 -17.71 -5.02 -16.74
C LEU A 572 -16.42 -4.23 -16.86
N GLY A 573 -15.28 -4.90 -16.69
CA GLY A 573 -13.95 -4.29 -16.79
C GLY A 573 -13.07 -5.02 -17.79
N LEU A 574 -12.38 -4.28 -18.66
CA LEU A 574 -11.34 -4.80 -19.54
C LEU A 574 -10.02 -4.08 -19.21
N GLU A 575 -8.97 -4.86 -18.99
CA GLU A 575 -7.68 -4.37 -18.52
C GLU A 575 -6.55 -4.79 -19.46
N ALA A 576 -5.57 -3.91 -19.63
CA ALA A 576 -4.36 -4.20 -20.40
C ALA A 576 -3.17 -3.43 -19.82
N TYR A 577 -2.18 -4.17 -19.33
CA TYR A 577 -0.95 -3.64 -18.72
C TYR A 577 0.26 -4.00 -19.59
N HIS A 578 1.05 -3.00 -19.97
CA HIS A 578 2.31 -3.20 -20.70
C HIS A 578 3.50 -2.90 -19.81
N PHE A 579 4.51 -3.78 -19.90
CA PHE A 579 5.81 -3.61 -19.29
C PHE A 579 6.89 -3.67 -20.38
N SER A 580 7.72 -2.64 -20.47
CA SER A 580 8.90 -2.67 -21.35
C SER A 580 9.94 -3.66 -20.82
N ARG A 581 10.97 -3.93 -21.63
CA ARG A 581 12.09 -4.77 -21.20
C ARG A 581 12.70 -4.25 -19.90
N GLN A 582 13.10 -5.19 -19.02
CA GLN A 582 13.74 -4.92 -17.75
C GLN A 582 15.16 -5.49 -17.75
N ARG A 583 16.12 -4.76 -17.20
CA ARG A 583 17.45 -5.31 -16.92
C ARG A 583 17.34 -6.32 -15.78
N LEU A 584 18.06 -7.43 -15.88
CA LEU A 584 18.15 -8.45 -14.84
C LEU A 584 19.43 -8.25 -14.02
N SER A 585 19.53 -8.89 -12.87
CA SER A 585 20.69 -8.79 -11.97
C SER A 585 21.98 -9.33 -12.59
N ASP A 586 21.86 -10.26 -13.54
CA ASP A 586 23.00 -10.82 -14.32
C ASP A 586 23.45 -9.92 -15.48
N GLY A 587 22.83 -8.74 -15.65
CA GLY A 587 23.10 -7.78 -16.71
C GLY A 587 22.36 -8.05 -18.04
N THR A 588 21.67 -9.16 -18.16
CA THR A 588 20.82 -9.49 -19.33
C THR A 588 19.49 -8.72 -19.29
N PHE A 589 18.66 -8.86 -20.32
CA PHE A 589 17.36 -8.19 -20.41
C PHE A 589 16.23 -9.20 -20.57
N GLY A 590 15.21 -9.07 -19.71
CA GLY A 590 13.93 -9.73 -19.91
C GLY A 590 13.14 -9.13 -21.08
N LYS A 591 12.18 -9.89 -21.60
CA LYS A 591 11.34 -9.46 -22.73
C LYS A 591 10.24 -8.50 -22.27
N PRO A 592 9.78 -7.57 -23.15
CA PRO A 592 8.57 -6.81 -22.90
C PRO A 592 7.34 -7.73 -22.99
N TYR A 593 6.29 -7.40 -22.23
CA TYR A 593 5.08 -8.21 -22.20
C TYR A 593 3.83 -7.38 -21.91
N TRP A 594 2.67 -7.98 -22.24
CA TRP A 594 1.35 -7.51 -21.87
C TRP A 594 0.69 -8.48 -20.90
N ILE A 595 -0.06 -7.95 -19.95
CA ILE A 595 -1.00 -8.69 -19.09
C ILE A 595 -2.38 -8.13 -19.42
N THR A 596 -3.35 -9.01 -19.62
CA THR A 596 -4.74 -8.63 -19.93
C THR A 596 -5.68 -9.26 -18.93
N GLY A 597 -6.70 -8.53 -18.53
CA GLY A 597 -7.73 -8.99 -17.60
C GLY A 597 -9.13 -8.64 -18.11
N PHE A 598 -10.10 -9.43 -17.70
CA PHE A 598 -11.53 -9.13 -17.90
C PHE A 598 -12.26 -9.48 -16.61
N MET A 599 -13.11 -8.57 -16.14
CA MET A 599 -13.98 -8.81 -15.00
C MET A 599 -15.44 -8.58 -15.36
N ALA A 600 -16.33 -9.31 -14.70
CA ALA A 600 -17.76 -9.08 -14.70
C ALA A 600 -18.31 -9.26 -13.28
N GLU A 601 -19.11 -8.31 -12.81
CA GLU A 601 -19.81 -8.39 -11.54
C GLU A 601 -21.28 -8.02 -11.75
N LYS A 602 -22.17 -8.90 -11.29
CA LYS A 602 -23.60 -8.65 -11.23
C LYS A 602 -24.00 -8.34 -9.80
N LEU A 603 -24.63 -7.19 -9.60
CA LEU A 603 -25.05 -6.69 -8.29
C LEU A 603 -26.55 -6.90 -8.08
N TRP A 604 -26.92 -7.17 -6.84
CA TRP A 604 -28.27 -7.13 -6.27
C TRP A 604 -28.18 -6.43 -4.90
N GLU A 605 -29.27 -6.00 -4.34
CA GLU A 605 -29.32 -5.23 -3.09
C GLU A 605 -28.49 -5.82 -1.94
N GLN A 606 -28.49 -7.14 -1.75
CA GLN A 606 -27.85 -7.81 -0.61
C GLN A 606 -26.65 -8.67 -1.00
N PHE A 607 -26.41 -8.91 -2.28
CA PHE A 607 -25.28 -9.73 -2.73
C PHE A 607 -24.83 -9.37 -4.13
N SER A 608 -23.59 -9.68 -4.44
CA SER A 608 -23.07 -9.66 -5.80
C SER A 608 -22.36 -10.97 -6.14
N VAL A 609 -22.33 -11.29 -7.43
CA VAL A 609 -21.56 -12.41 -7.98
C VAL A 609 -20.59 -11.86 -9.01
N PHE A 610 -19.35 -12.26 -8.90
CA PHE A 610 -18.29 -11.80 -9.81
C PHE A 610 -17.52 -12.97 -10.42
N ILE A 611 -16.96 -12.73 -11.60
CA ILE A 611 -16.01 -13.61 -12.28
C ILE A 611 -14.91 -12.75 -12.92
N ASN A 612 -13.65 -13.17 -12.76
CA ASN A 612 -12.51 -12.49 -13.33
C ASN A 612 -11.65 -13.49 -14.13
N PHE A 613 -11.16 -13.04 -15.27
CA PHE A 613 -10.25 -13.75 -16.15
C PHE A 613 -8.90 -13.03 -16.08
N GLU A 614 -8.06 -13.39 -15.10
CA GLU A 614 -6.75 -12.77 -14.90
C GLU A 614 -5.78 -13.29 -15.95
N ASN A 615 -5.06 -12.36 -16.60
CA ASN A 615 -4.05 -12.69 -17.58
C ASN A 615 -4.53 -13.68 -18.68
N PHE A 616 -5.69 -13.37 -19.29
CA PHE A 616 -6.35 -14.29 -20.23
C PHE A 616 -5.53 -14.56 -21.51
N THR A 617 -4.49 -13.76 -21.80
CA THR A 617 -3.51 -14.04 -22.84
C THR A 617 -2.44 -15.05 -22.40
N ASP A 618 -2.49 -15.51 -21.16
CA ASP A 618 -1.58 -16.48 -20.56
C ASP A 618 -0.10 -16.08 -20.72
N THR A 619 0.19 -14.81 -20.44
CA THR A 619 1.55 -14.29 -20.44
C THR A 619 2.32 -14.85 -19.25
N ARG A 620 3.41 -15.58 -19.51
CA ARG A 620 4.25 -16.19 -18.47
C ARG A 620 5.73 -16.03 -18.83
N GLN A 621 6.57 -15.78 -17.81
CA GLN A 621 8.01 -15.75 -18.00
C GLN A 621 8.53 -17.06 -18.62
N THR A 622 7.99 -18.20 -18.20
CA THR A 622 8.34 -19.54 -18.70
C THR A 622 8.10 -19.74 -20.20
N LYS A 623 7.30 -18.90 -20.86
CA LYS A 623 7.16 -18.88 -22.31
C LYS A 623 8.26 -18.10 -23.03
N PHE A 624 8.99 -17.25 -22.29
CA PHE A 624 10.00 -16.36 -22.83
C PHE A 624 11.41 -16.81 -22.45
N ASP A 625 11.60 -17.16 -21.18
CA ASP A 625 12.88 -17.49 -20.56
C ASP A 625 12.69 -18.56 -19.47
N THR A 626 13.77 -19.28 -19.19
CA THR A 626 13.78 -20.18 -18.03
C THR A 626 13.80 -19.39 -16.73
N ILE A 627 13.08 -19.88 -15.69
CA ILE A 627 13.08 -19.28 -14.36
C ILE A 627 14.17 -19.86 -13.45
N TYR A 628 14.84 -20.92 -13.86
CA TYR A 628 15.96 -21.53 -13.13
C TYR A 628 16.94 -22.22 -14.06
N THR A 629 18.14 -22.46 -13.58
CA THR A 629 19.17 -23.33 -14.14
C THR A 629 19.54 -24.42 -13.13
N GLY A 630 20.33 -25.42 -13.57
CA GLY A 630 20.65 -26.58 -12.72
C GLY A 630 19.58 -27.67 -12.78
N THR A 631 19.45 -28.46 -11.73
CA THR A 631 18.45 -29.55 -11.65
C THR A 631 17.27 -29.13 -10.77
N ILE A 632 16.12 -29.79 -10.94
CA ILE A 632 14.93 -29.55 -10.14
C ILE A 632 15.15 -29.81 -8.63
N ASN A 633 16.15 -30.61 -8.28
CA ASN A 633 16.52 -30.88 -6.89
C ASN A 633 17.48 -29.82 -6.31
N ASN A 634 18.20 -29.12 -7.17
CA ASN A 634 19.12 -28.06 -6.78
C ASN A 634 19.05 -26.92 -7.81
N PRO A 635 17.94 -26.19 -7.89
CA PRO A 635 17.75 -25.10 -8.84
C PRO A 635 18.53 -23.86 -8.41
N VAL A 636 19.07 -23.15 -9.41
CA VAL A 636 19.58 -21.78 -9.25
C VAL A 636 18.58 -20.85 -9.93
N PHE A 637 17.81 -20.14 -9.13
CA PHE A 637 16.75 -19.29 -9.63
C PHE A 637 17.28 -18.00 -10.29
N ARG A 638 16.63 -17.61 -11.38
CA ARG A 638 16.84 -16.35 -12.07
C ARG A 638 15.87 -15.29 -11.55
N ASP A 639 16.08 -14.05 -11.94
CA ASP A 639 15.13 -12.98 -11.65
C ASP A 639 13.75 -13.26 -12.24
N ILE A 640 12.72 -13.03 -11.47
CA ILE A 640 11.33 -13.10 -11.94
C ILE A 640 10.89 -11.70 -12.33
N TYR A 641 10.79 -11.44 -13.64
CA TYR A 641 10.43 -10.13 -14.19
C TYR A 641 9.03 -10.09 -14.82
N ALA A 642 8.43 -11.24 -15.06
CA ALA A 642 7.10 -11.40 -15.65
C ALA A 642 6.29 -12.44 -14.84
N PRO A 643 4.96 -12.49 -14.95
CA PRO A 643 4.13 -13.47 -14.25
C PRO A 643 4.60 -14.90 -14.46
N VAL A 644 4.46 -15.74 -13.47
CA VAL A 644 4.74 -17.19 -13.55
C VAL A 644 3.46 -18.02 -13.48
N GLU A 645 2.39 -17.47 -12.93
CA GLU A 645 1.11 -18.13 -12.73
C GLU A 645 0.25 -18.26 -14.00
N GLY A 646 0.45 -17.39 -15.00
CA GLY A 646 -0.29 -17.43 -16.26
C GLY A 646 -1.77 -17.09 -16.13
N PHE A 647 -2.60 -17.73 -16.96
CA PHE A 647 -4.06 -17.53 -16.96
C PHE A 647 -4.71 -18.17 -15.74
N VAL A 648 -5.44 -17.36 -14.97
CA VAL A 648 -6.23 -17.80 -13.82
C VAL A 648 -7.64 -17.22 -13.92
N VAL A 649 -8.64 -18.07 -13.73
CA VAL A 649 -10.04 -17.64 -13.56
C VAL A 649 -10.35 -17.67 -12.08
N ASN A 650 -10.88 -16.60 -11.54
CA ASN A 650 -11.46 -16.58 -10.21
C ASN A 650 -12.91 -16.12 -10.25
N GLY A 651 -13.71 -16.57 -9.30
CA GLY A 651 -15.11 -16.19 -9.19
C GLY A 651 -15.61 -16.38 -7.78
N GLY A 652 -16.56 -15.53 -7.41
CA GLY A 652 -17.05 -15.52 -6.04
C GLY A 652 -18.37 -14.83 -5.85
N ILE A 653 -18.79 -14.85 -4.59
CA ILE A 653 -19.99 -14.19 -4.10
C ILE A 653 -19.63 -13.27 -2.93
N LYS A 654 -20.20 -12.09 -2.91
CA LYS A 654 -20.11 -11.14 -1.81
C LYS A 654 -21.51 -10.85 -1.30
N ILE A 655 -21.71 -10.97 0.01
CA ILE A 655 -22.99 -10.75 0.69
C ILE A 655 -22.83 -9.56 1.62
N ARG A 656 -23.80 -8.65 1.60
CA ARG A 656 -23.89 -7.49 2.51
C ARG A 656 -25.25 -7.50 3.20
N LEU A 657 -25.28 -7.39 4.55
CA LEU A 657 -26.48 -7.46 5.38
C LEU A 657 -26.53 -6.31 6.38
#